data_70b45a789794af224b7ac07d6417050a
#
_entry.id   70b45a789794af224b7ac07d6417050a
#
_cell.length_a   1.000
_cell.length_b   1.000
_cell.length_c   1.000
_cell.angle_alpha   90.00
_cell.angle_beta   90.00
_cell.angle_gamma   90.00
#
_symmetry.space_group_name_H-M   'P 1'
#
loop_
_entity.id
_entity.type
_entity.pdbx_description
1 polymer ?
#
loop_
_entity_poly.entity_id
_entity_poly.type
_entity_poly.pdbx_seq_one_letter_code
_entity_poly.pdbx_strand_id
1 'polypeptide(L)'
;MHFKKTMLSCVIAISLAGCSSESVKPVIPESTLPYFADWPVINSVITEDADIESKVQSILAQMTLEEKVGQMVQPDLREVTPQEAKQYKLGSLLNGGGGWPNEDKYATAEDWAKESDKYWLALKEAFADRGFDIPFIWATDAVHGHNNVFKATVFPHNIGLGAADNPDLIEQIGKATASEIVATGLDWTFAPTVASPRDYRWGRVYEGYSEDPEIIHEYAGRMVTGLQGGINGIKTENHVISNVKHWVGDGGTLDGVDRGETHYTEEYLRNIHATGYFSGLDAGAQVVMTSFNSWHDEANYDQNGTGDYNYKIHGSKYLLNDVLKEKMGFDGIIVTDWNGHTEINGCTGGDCPEAVNAGNDVFMVTARADWQAFYHNVIAQVNEGIIPMERIDDAVTRILRVKMRANLWEKPQPTLRANAGDVDLLGAPEHRAIAREAVSQSLVLLKNDNNILPLQKGQKYLVTGSAANDIQKQTGGWTLTWQGTENEIEKDFPGAQTLIMALQEELGEENVITDINQATADTIAIVVMGEDPYAEMMGDIKATQTLEYASIKSHYGEDLDTINTLKEGGLKVVSVFYSGRPLYVNEEINQSDAFVAAWLPGTEAGGITDVLFNKNGRDFTGRLSYSWPKLKCSTSINRHAPNIEDYQTPQTEQDIAGEHQPLFPYGYGLSYGENSAEGASEADLNNLPLDPRDYGCGQDEPSTGVATDPLEVFGAQGNGQFTGRLAGDTTGWAPVEISNGSETSIDTLITNPINYEHQQDALNVNFVGERASQIYFQTNDQKGTDQMPYLNAESTLQFDIDMKTQAPEELKLAMHCGWPCLGEVDIANVLPEPLEDPSAANWRTIKIPLACFAQEGMEFSMLDTALLLHSDSTSAIEFNLGKIRFVPKSVDEALDAVSCDDLKL
;
A
#
# COMPACT_ATOMS: atom_id res chain seq x y z
N MET A 1 -18.29 28.37 -73.62
CA MET A 1 -18.17 29.74 -74.28
C MET A 1 -17.77 30.71 -73.20
N HIS A 2 -16.69 31.39 -73.49
CA HIS A 2 -16.10 32.63 -72.92
C HIS A 2 -15.41 32.58 -71.56
N PHE A 3 -14.12 32.56 -71.68
CA PHE A 3 -13.07 33.11 -70.84
C PHE A 3 -13.30 34.57 -70.45
N LYS A 4 -12.88 34.98 -69.20
CA LYS A 4 -12.15 36.24 -68.99
C LYS A 4 -11.18 36.09 -67.82
N LYS A 5 -9.91 36.19 -68.17
CA LYS A 5 -8.76 36.52 -67.29
C LYS A 5 -8.90 37.99 -66.89
N THR A 6 -8.53 38.31 -65.66
CA THR A 6 -8.00 39.63 -65.26
C THR A 6 -6.86 39.48 -64.27
N MET A 7 -5.67 39.87 -64.65
CA MET A 7 -4.52 40.15 -63.77
C MET A 7 -4.76 41.43 -62.97
N LEU A 8 -4.34 41.49 -61.71
CA LEU A 8 -3.85 42.74 -61.14
C LEU A 8 -2.90 42.52 -59.98
N SER A 9 -1.70 42.93 -60.23
CA SER A 9 -0.64 43.62 -59.43
C SER A 9 -0.49 43.38 -57.93
N CYS A 10 0.72 42.90 -57.61
CA CYS A 10 1.36 42.96 -56.31
C CYS A 10 1.45 44.37 -55.71
N VAL A 11 1.07 44.53 -54.46
CA VAL A 11 1.62 45.56 -53.57
C VAL A 11 2.17 44.79 -52.35
N ILE A 12 3.51 44.87 -52.22
CA ILE A 12 4.22 44.34 -51.04
C ILE A 12 4.08 45.37 -49.92
N ALA A 13 3.29 45.01 -48.88
CA ALA A 13 3.36 45.70 -47.59
C ALA A 13 4.07 44.78 -46.60
N ILE A 14 5.29 45.15 -46.25
CA ILE A 14 6.07 44.53 -45.18
C ILE A 14 5.46 44.99 -43.86
N SER A 15 4.64 44.17 -43.23
CA SER A 15 4.25 44.32 -41.81
C SER A 15 5.12 43.39 -41.00
N LEU A 16 5.95 43.99 -40.14
CA LEU A 16 6.60 43.32 -39.03
C LEU A 16 5.50 42.80 -38.11
N ALA A 17 5.17 41.52 -38.25
CA ALA A 17 4.41 40.78 -37.28
C ALA A 17 5.43 40.12 -36.34
N GLY A 18 5.48 40.59 -35.08
CA GLY A 18 6.19 39.89 -34.03
C GLY A 18 5.59 38.50 -33.89
N CYS A 19 6.43 37.47 -33.95
CA CYS A 19 6.08 36.12 -33.56
C CYS A 19 5.82 36.16 -32.06
N SER A 20 4.56 36.22 -31.62
CA SER A 20 4.16 35.65 -30.35
C SER A 20 4.17 34.13 -30.58
N SER A 21 5.09 33.44 -29.98
CA SER A 21 5.02 31.98 -29.82
C SER A 21 3.77 31.72 -28.98
N GLU A 22 2.64 31.37 -29.61
CA GLU A 22 1.59 30.68 -28.91
C GLU A 22 2.19 29.34 -28.48
N SER A 23 2.31 29.15 -27.16
CA SER A 23 2.62 27.86 -26.58
C SER A 23 1.61 26.84 -27.11
N VAL A 24 2.08 25.82 -27.78
CA VAL A 24 1.25 24.68 -28.18
C VAL A 24 0.85 24.02 -26.89
N LYS A 25 -0.38 24.29 -26.42
CA LYS A 25 -0.95 23.52 -25.31
C LYS A 25 -0.97 22.07 -25.72
N PRO A 26 -0.49 21.13 -24.88
CA PRO A 26 -0.63 19.72 -25.18
C PRO A 26 -2.10 19.42 -25.48
N VAL A 27 -2.36 18.80 -26.62
CA VAL A 27 -3.72 18.31 -26.95
C VAL A 27 -3.95 17.12 -26.04
N ILE A 28 -4.69 17.34 -24.96
CA ILE A 28 -5.17 16.25 -24.09
C ILE A 28 -6.12 15.42 -24.97
N PRO A 29 -5.86 14.12 -25.19
CA PRO A 29 -6.78 13.28 -25.93
C PRO A 29 -8.18 13.35 -25.32
N GLU A 30 -9.22 13.36 -26.15
CA GLU A 30 -10.59 13.19 -25.67
C GLU A 30 -10.67 11.83 -24.98
N SER A 31 -11.37 11.75 -23.84
CA SER A 31 -11.57 10.50 -23.13
C SER A 31 -12.39 9.53 -23.98
N THR A 32 -11.97 8.27 -24.03
CA THR A 32 -12.76 7.16 -24.58
C THR A 32 -13.72 6.57 -23.56
N LEU A 33 -13.52 6.88 -22.28
CA LEU A 33 -14.34 6.41 -21.17
C LEU A 33 -15.66 7.19 -21.16
N PRO A 34 -16.84 6.52 -21.26
CA PRO A 34 -18.12 7.21 -21.24
C PRO A 34 -18.40 7.78 -19.86
N TYR A 35 -19.15 8.88 -19.82
CA TYR A 35 -19.76 9.35 -18.58
C TYR A 35 -20.93 8.43 -18.18
N PHE A 36 -20.91 7.96 -16.95
CA PHE A 36 -21.95 7.11 -16.37
C PHE A 36 -22.90 7.96 -15.52
N ALA A 37 -24.09 8.25 -16.06
CA ALA A 37 -25.12 9.02 -15.35
C ALA A 37 -25.78 8.24 -14.19
N ASP A 38 -25.76 6.91 -14.25
CA ASP A 38 -26.18 5.98 -13.17
C ASP A 38 -25.21 4.79 -13.17
N TRP A 39 -25.25 3.97 -12.13
CA TRP A 39 -24.47 2.74 -12.03
C TRP A 39 -24.78 1.80 -13.21
N PRO A 40 -23.77 1.39 -13.99
CA PRO A 40 -24.00 0.57 -15.16
C PRO A 40 -24.35 -0.87 -14.80
N VAL A 41 -25.17 -1.51 -15.61
CA VAL A 41 -25.41 -2.95 -15.52
C VAL A 41 -24.18 -3.70 -16.06
N ILE A 42 -23.68 -4.68 -15.31
CA ILE A 42 -22.55 -5.52 -15.70
C ILE A 42 -22.94 -6.42 -16.86
N ASN A 43 -22.08 -6.48 -17.88
CA ASN A 43 -22.21 -7.35 -19.05
C ASN A 43 -21.11 -8.42 -19.02
N SER A 44 -21.08 -9.21 -17.96
CA SER A 44 -20.03 -10.21 -17.71
C SER A 44 -19.92 -11.22 -18.86
N VAL A 45 -18.68 -11.52 -19.28
CA VAL A 45 -18.39 -12.63 -20.21
C VAL A 45 -18.71 -14.01 -19.59
N ILE A 46 -18.80 -14.08 -18.26
CA ILE A 46 -19.24 -15.28 -17.52
C ILE A 46 -20.71 -15.10 -17.17
N THR A 47 -21.57 -15.67 -17.99
CA THR A 47 -23.03 -15.53 -17.84
C THR A 47 -23.61 -16.61 -16.92
N GLU A 48 -24.85 -16.38 -16.49
CA GLU A 48 -25.65 -17.36 -15.75
C GLU A 48 -25.74 -18.69 -16.51
N ASP A 49 -25.57 -19.80 -15.79
CA ASP A 49 -25.67 -21.17 -16.29
C ASP A 49 -26.76 -21.92 -15.49
N ALA A 50 -27.85 -22.26 -16.16
CA ALA A 50 -29.02 -22.86 -15.52
C ALA A 50 -28.71 -24.24 -14.86
N ASP A 51 -27.73 -24.99 -15.37
CA ASP A 51 -27.30 -26.25 -14.77
C ASP A 51 -26.51 -26.01 -13.47
N ILE A 52 -25.68 -24.97 -13.47
CA ILE A 52 -24.96 -24.49 -12.24
C ILE A 52 -26.01 -24.06 -11.21
N GLU A 53 -26.93 -23.16 -11.57
CA GLU A 53 -27.93 -22.66 -10.64
C GLU A 53 -28.81 -23.77 -10.04
N SER A 54 -29.21 -24.75 -10.86
CA SER A 54 -29.96 -25.89 -10.39
C SER A 54 -29.16 -26.73 -9.37
N LYS A 55 -27.87 -26.95 -9.60
CA LYS A 55 -27.00 -27.66 -8.66
C LYS A 55 -26.80 -26.89 -7.37
N VAL A 56 -26.56 -25.56 -7.47
CA VAL A 56 -26.44 -24.65 -6.31
C VAL A 56 -27.67 -24.78 -5.42
N GLN A 57 -28.88 -24.65 -5.99
CA GLN A 57 -30.13 -24.74 -5.23
C GLN A 57 -30.32 -26.13 -4.62
N SER A 58 -29.91 -27.20 -5.32
CA SER A 58 -29.99 -28.55 -4.80
C SER A 58 -29.09 -28.79 -3.58
N ILE A 59 -27.87 -28.21 -3.57
CA ILE A 59 -26.95 -28.31 -2.43
C ILE A 59 -27.47 -27.43 -1.29
N LEU A 60 -27.79 -26.16 -1.57
CA LEU A 60 -28.26 -25.17 -0.60
C LEU A 60 -29.45 -25.69 0.21
N ALA A 61 -30.43 -26.34 -0.45
CA ALA A 61 -31.62 -26.91 0.19
C ALA A 61 -31.31 -28.05 1.17
N GLN A 62 -30.14 -28.66 1.08
CA GLN A 62 -29.70 -29.76 1.95
C GLN A 62 -28.76 -29.29 3.08
N MET A 63 -28.21 -28.10 2.97
CA MET A 63 -27.26 -27.56 3.96
C MET A 63 -27.96 -27.16 5.27
N THR A 64 -27.32 -27.47 6.40
CA THR A 64 -27.71 -26.94 7.70
C THR A 64 -27.23 -25.50 7.83
N LEU A 65 -27.72 -24.75 8.84
CA LEU A 65 -27.28 -23.39 9.11
C LEU A 65 -25.77 -23.34 9.43
N GLU A 66 -25.28 -24.30 10.20
CA GLU A 66 -23.87 -24.42 10.56
C GLU A 66 -22.99 -24.65 9.31
N GLU A 67 -23.45 -25.45 8.37
CA GLU A 67 -22.73 -25.68 7.09
C GLU A 67 -22.71 -24.42 6.21
N LYS A 68 -23.82 -23.66 6.22
CA LYS A 68 -23.94 -22.40 5.49
C LYS A 68 -22.98 -21.34 6.07
N VAL A 69 -22.99 -21.13 7.38
CA VAL A 69 -22.13 -20.14 8.05
C VAL A 69 -20.67 -20.52 7.90
N GLY A 70 -20.30 -21.81 7.97
CA GLY A 70 -18.94 -22.26 7.73
C GLY A 70 -18.40 -21.87 6.36
N GLN A 71 -19.24 -21.78 5.31
CA GLN A 71 -18.81 -21.31 3.99
C GLN A 71 -18.50 -19.80 3.96
N MET A 72 -19.05 -19.01 4.87
CA MET A 72 -18.89 -17.55 4.94
C MET A 72 -17.63 -17.11 5.69
N VAL A 73 -17.00 -18.01 6.46
CA VAL A 73 -15.84 -17.69 7.31
C VAL A 73 -14.54 -18.04 6.59
N GLN A 74 -13.62 -17.08 6.54
CA GLN A 74 -12.30 -17.21 5.91
C GLN A 74 -11.19 -16.78 6.89
N PRO A 75 -10.62 -17.72 7.67
CA PRO A 75 -9.53 -17.44 8.60
C PRO A 75 -8.18 -17.36 7.89
N ASP A 76 -7.18 -16.78 8.57
CA ASP A 76 -5.79 -16.82 8.14
C ASP A 76 -5.18 -18.22 8.33
N LEU A 77 -4.26 -18.60 7.43
CA LEU A 77 -3.54 -19.87 7.43
C LEU A 77 -2.89 -20.19 8.80
N ARG A 78 -2.37 -19.17 9.47
CA ARG A 78 -1.66 -19.30 10.77
C ARG A 78 -2.62 -19.59 11.94
N GLU A 79 -3.90 -19.29 11.76
CA GLU A 79 -4.93 -19.29 12.81
C GLU A 79 -5.98 -20.40 12.64
N VAL A 80 -5.73 -21.35 11.76
CA VAL A 80 -6.66 -22.46 11.52
C VAL A 80 -5.92 -23.76 11.22
N THR A 81 -6.41 -24.86 11.74
CA THR A 81 -5.91 -26.21 11.43
C THR A 81 -6.84 -26.93 10.47
N PRO A 82 -6.36 -27.92 9.70
CA PRO A 82 -7.23 -28.76 8.86
C PRO A 82 -8.35 -29.44 9.65
N GLN A 83 -8.10 -29.78 10.92
CA GLN A 83 -9.11 -30.39 11.78
C GLN A 83 -10.22 -29.40 12.16
N GLU A 84 -9.88 -28.15 12.43
CA GLU A 84 -10.87 -27.09 12.66
C GLU A 84 -11.64 -26.79 11.38
N ALA A 85 -10.97 -26.67 10.23
CA ALA A 85 -11.63 -26.49 8.94
C ALA A 85 -12.68 -27.57 8.67
N LYS A 86 -12.37 -28.84 8.98
CA LYS A 86 -13.30 -29.97 8.92
C LYS A 86 -14.45 -29.82 9.91
N GLN A 87 -14.17 -29.46 11.17
CA GLN A 87 -15.17 -29.36 12.24
C GLN A 87 -16.21 -28.28 11.93
N TYR A 88 -15.75 -27.10 11.51
CA TYR A 88 -16.60 -25.94 11.21
C TYR A 88 -17.06 -25.88 9.74
N LYS A 89 -16.61 -26.84 8.91
CA LYS A 89 -16.94 -26.91 7.47
C LYS A 89 -16.63 -25.61 6.74
N LEU A 90 -15.44 -25.04 7.01
CA LEU A 90 -15.00 -23.77 6.48
C LEU A 90 -14.93 -23.79 4.95
N GLY A 91 -15.41 -22.72 4.31
CA GLY A 91 -15.46 -22.63 2.84
C GLY A 91 -14.13 -22.30 2.21
N SER A 92 -13.30 -21.54 2.90
CA SER A 92 -12.04 -21.02 2.41
C SER A 92 -11.07 -20.70 3.56
N LEU A 93 -9.81 -20.46 3.19
CA LEU A 93 -8.83 -19.77 4.00
C LEU A 93 -8.04 -18.78 3.15
N LEU A 94 -7.24 -17.94 3.81
CA LEU A 94 -6.35 -16.99 3.15
C LEU A 94 -4.94 -17.02 3.75
N ASN A 95 -3.99 -16.46 3.01
CA ASN A 95 -2.75 -15.95 3.55
C ASN A 95 -2.53 -14.51 3.07
N GLY A 96 -2.18 -13.64 3.99
CA GLY A 96 -1.65 -12.30 3.69
C GLY A 96 -0.13 -12.32 3.54
N GLY A 97 0.49 -11.15 3.39
CA GLY A 97 1.94 -11.01 3.35
C GLY A 97 2.59 -11.59 4.61
N GLY A 98 3.62 -12.42 4.43
CA GLY A 98 4.30 -13.11 5.53
C GLY A 98 3.59 -14.35 6.08
N GLY A 99 2.53 -14.84 5.42
CA GLY A 99 1.86 -16.09 5.76
C GLY A 99 2.32 -17.24 4.86
N TRP A 100 3.08 -18.21 5.41
CA TRP A 100 3.61 -19.36 4.65
C TRP A 100 3.25 -20.70 5.29
N PRO A 101 3.19 -21.80 4.52
CA PRO A 101 3.04 -23.14 5.07
C PRO A 101 4.07 -23.45 6.15
N ASN A 102 3.61 -23.85 7.33
CA ASN A 102 4.45 -24.14 8.50
C ASN A 102 5.37 -22.96 8.93
N GLU A 103 4.97 -21.73 8.64
CA GLU A 103 5.76 -20.51 8.92
C GLU A 103 7.15 -20.50 8.22
N ASP A 104 7.29 -21.27 7.14
CA ASP A 104 8.54 -21.38 6.39
C ASP A 104 8.51 -20.42 5.17
N LYS A 105 9.25 -19.30 5.26
CA LYS A 105 9.42 -18.33 4.18
C LYS A 105 9.92 -18.97 2.87
N TYR A 106 10.66 -20.08 2.98
CA TYR A 106 11.26 -20.80 1.85
C TYR A 106 10.44 -22.00 1.39
N ALA A 107 9.18 -22.10 1.84
CA ALA A 107 8.27 -23.15 1.38
C ALA A 107 8.25 -23.23 -0.14
N THR A 108 8.51 -24.42 -0.67
CA THR A 108 8.53 -24.65 -2.12
C THR A 108 7.11 -24.78 -2.69
N ALA A 109 6.95 -24.68 -4.02
CA ALA A 109 5.66 -24.92 -4.67
C ALA A 109 5.02 -26.25 -4.24
N GLU A 110 5.85 -27.29 -4.04
CA GLU A 110 5.40 -28.61 -3.56
C GLU A 110 4.90 -28.55 -2.11
N ASP A 111 5.54 -27.75 -1.23
CA ASP A 111 5.12 -27.62 0.17
C ASP A 111 3.79 -26.88 0.27
N TRP A 112 3.58 -25.81 -0.51
CA TRP A 112 2.31 -25.12 -0.64
C TRP A 112 1.18 -26.05 -1.12
N ALA A 113 1.44 -26.81 -2.20
CA ALA A 113 0.46 -27.75 -2.74
C ALA A 113 0.11 -28.85 -1.72
N LYS A 114 1.09 -29.37 -0.98
CA LYS A 114 0.87 -30.34 0.10
C LYS A 114 0.07 -29.75 1.27
N GLU A 115 0.31 -28.49 1.62
CA GLU A 115 -0.48 -27.81 2.63
C GLU A 115 -1.94 -27.67 2.19
N SER A 116 -2.16 -27.25 0.94
CA SER A 116 -3.50 -27.17 0.34
C SER A 116 -4.23 -28.53 0.34
N ASP A 117 -3.50 -29.63 0.12
CA ASP A 117 -4.05 -30.98 0.21
C ASP A 117 -4.65 -31.31 1.58
N LYS A 118 -4.02 -30.86 2.66
CA LYS A 118 -4.50 -31.16 4.02
C LYS A 118 -5.90 -30.59 4.24
N TYR A 119 -6.14 -29.36 3.80
CA TYR A 119 -7.46 -28.71 3.91
C TYR A 119 -8.46 -29.33 2.93
N TRP A 120 -8.06 -29.58 1.68
CA TRP A 120 -8.90 -30.24 0.68
C TRP A 120 -9.39 -31.59 1.17
N LEU A 121 -8.51 -32.44 1.73
CA LEU A 121 -8.86 -33.74 2.28
C LEU A 121 -9.76 -33.61 3.51
N ALA A 122 -9.46 -32.67 4.41
CA ALA A 122 -10.27 -32.44 5.60
C ALA A 122 -11.72 -32.08 5.24
N LEU A 123 -11.92 -31.23 4.23
CA LEU A 123 -13.26 -30.84 3.77
C LEU A 123 -13.97 -32.00 3.02
N LYS A 124 -13.26 -32.81 2.24
CA LYS A 124 -13.83 -34.04 1.68
C LYS A 124 -14.37 -34.99 2.77
N GLU A 125 -13.62 -35.14 3.86
CA GLU A 125 -14.06 -35.91 5.04
C GLU A 125 -15.23 -35.25 5.79
N ALA A 126 -15.29 -33.92 5.83
CA ALA A 126 -16.33 -33.16 6.53
C ALA A 126 -17.74 -33.39 5.94
N PHE A 127 -17.82 -33.72 4.65
CA PHE A 127 -19.07 -33.97 3.92
C PHE A 127 -19.27 -35.43 3.54
N ALA A 128 -18.44 -36.38 4.00
CA ALA A 128 -18.47 -37.78 3.57
C ALA A 128 -19.80 -38.50 3.83
N ASP A 129 -20.57 -38.07 4.83
CA ASP A 129 -21.88 -38.66 5.20
C ASP A 129 -23.07 -37.82 4.68
N ARG A 130 -22.84 -36.75 3.90
CA ARG A 130 -23.88 -35.81 3.49
C ARG A 130 -24.54 -36.12 2.14
N GLY A 131 -23.96 -36.95 1.30
CA GLY A 131 -24.43 -37.18 -0.05
C GLY A 131 -24.13 -36.05 -1.06
N PHE A 132 -23.47 -35.02 -0.61
CA PHE A 132 -22.84 -33.96 -1.39
C PHE A 132 -21.55 -33.51 -0.69
N ASP A 133 -20.67 -32.85 -1.41
CA ASP A 133 -19.50 -32.21 -0.86
C ASP A 133 -19.40 -30.73 -1.34
N ILE A 134 -18.61 -29.92 -0.65
CA ILE A 134 -18.32 -28.52 -1.05
C ILE A 134 -16.81 -28.40 -1.07
N PRO A 135 -16.20 -28.08 -2.24
CA PRO A 135 -14.77 -27.93 -2.37
C PRO A 135 -14.26 -26.75 -1.52
N PHE A 136 -13.09 -26.96 -0.95
CA PHE A 136 -12.32 -25.92 -0.27
C PHE A 136 -11.64 -25.00 -1.28
N ILE A 137 -11.39 -23.74 -0.91
CA ILE A 137 -10.66 -22.78 -1.73
C ILE A 137 -9.68 -21.99 -0.87
N TRP A 138 -8.51 -21.72 -1.41
CA TRP A 138 -7.48 -20.92 -0.75
C TRP A 138 -7.18 -19.67 -1.56
N ALA A 139 -7.21 -18.48 -0.90
CA ALA A 139 -6.96 -17.17 -1.49
C ALA A 139 -5.61 -16.59 -1.02
N THR A 140 -4.94 -15.83 -1.89
CA THR A 140 -3.65 -15.20 -1.60
C THR A 140 -3.56 -13.78 -2.18
N ASP A 141 -2.76 -12.90 -1.56
CA ASP A 141 -2.47 -11.55 -2.05
C ASP A 141 -1.34 -11.57 -3.10
N ALA A 142 -1.67 -11.95 -4.34
CA ALA A 142 -0.74 -11.88 -5.46
C ALA A 142 -0.97 -10.59 -6.25
N VAL A 143 -0.49 -9.45 -5.73
CA VAL A 143 -0.81 -8.10 -6.23
C VAL A 143 0.17 -7.59 -7.30
N HIS A 144 1.43 -8.10 -7.31
CA HIS A 144 2.40 -7.81 -8.38
C HIS A 144 3.24 -9.06 -8.72
N GLY A 145 2.58 -10.11 -9.15
CA GLY A 145 3.06 -11.47 -9.30
C GLY A 145 2.61 -12.33 -8.13
N HIS A 146 3.13 -13.55 -8.00
CA HIS A 146 2.85 -14.39 -6.84
C HIS A 146 3.78 -14.01 -5.66
N ASN A 147 3.74 -12.74 -5.32
CA ASN A 147 4.70 -12.00 -4.48
C ASN A 147 4.89 -12.55 -3.06
N ASN A 148 3.99 -13.38 -2.54
CA ASN A 148 4.11 -13.98 -1.21
C ASN A 148 4.92 -15.28 -1.19
N VAL A 149 5.37 -15.77 -2.34
CA VAL A 149 5.98 -17.08 -2.49
C VAL A 149 7.45 -16.96 -2.90
N PHE A 150 8.29 -17.66 -2.16
CA PHE A 150 9.72 -17.78 -2.45
C PHE A 150 9.97 -18.17 -3.91
N LYS A 151 10.92 -17.50 -4.56
CA LYS A 151 11.35 -17.74 -5.95
C LYS A 151 10.36 -17.23 -7.02
N ALA A 152 9.13 -16.82 -6.68
CA ALA A 152 8.18 -16.29 -7.67
C ALA A 152 8.70 -15.02 -8.36
N THR A 153 8.22 -14.77 -9.58
CA THR A 153 8.50 -13.53 -10.30
C THR A 153 7.80 -12.35 -9.63
N VAL A 154 8.56 -11.33 -9.26
CA VAL A 154 7.99 -10.07 -8.74
C VAL A 154 8.04 -9.03 -9.85
N PHE A 155 6.85 -8.65 -10.34
CA PHE A 155 6.68 -7.64 -11.38
C PHE A 155 6.80 -6.23 -10.81
N PRO A 156 7.02 -5.19 -11.66
CA PRO A 156 6.85 -3.81 -11.20
C PRO A 156 5.48 -3.60 -10.56
N HIS A 157 5.44 -2.75 -9.53
CA HIS A 157 4.16 -2.32 -8.96
C HIS A 157 3.31 -1.54 -9.97
N ASN A 158 2.01 -1.46 -9.73
CA ASN A 158 1.00 -0.90 -10.64
C ASN A 158 1.34 0.53 -11.11
N ILE A 159 1.94 1.37 -10.26
CA ILE A 159 2.38 2.72 -10.66
C ILE A 159 3.34 2.70 -11.85
N GLY A 160 4.29 1.77 -11.86
CA GLY A 160 5.20 1.57 -13.00
C GLY A 160 4.48 1.00 -14.23
N LEU A 161 3.56 0.06 -14.02
CA LEU A 161 2.75 -0.53 -15.08
C LEU A 161 1.83 0.52 -15.74
N GLY A 162 1.28 1.47 -14.97
CA GLY A 162 0.52 2.60 -15.49
C GLY A 162 1.37 3.48 -16.40
N ALA A 163 2.63 3.75 -16.03
CA ALA A 163 3.55 4.52 -16.85
C ALA A 163 3.94 3.80 -18.16
N ALA A 164 3.87 2.47 -18.21
CA ALA A 164 4.15 1.69 -19.42
C ALA A 164 3.07 1.83 -20.51
N ASP A 165 1.84 2.17 -20.14
CA ASP A 165 0.67 2.35 -21.02
C ASP A 165 0.49 1.22 -22.06
N ASN A 166 0.54 -0.04 -21.57
CA ASN A 166 0.48 -1.24 -22.41
C ASN A 166 -0.48 -2.30 -21.86
N PRO A 167 -1.76 -2.29 -22.26
CA PRO A 167 -2.78 -3.23 -21.77
C PRO A 167 -2.49 -4.70 -22.14
N ASP A 168 -1.83 -4.96 -23.29
CA ASP A 168 -1.45 -6.32 -23.68
C ASP A 168 -0.38 -6.91 -22.74
N LEU A 169 0.52 -6.08 -22.22
CA LEU A 169 1.50 -6.46 -21.21
C LEU A 169 0.82 -6.82 -19.88
N ILE A 170 -0.21 -6.07 -19.48
CA ILE A 170 -1.00 -6.36 -18.27
C ILE A 170 -1.67 -7.74 -18.35
N GLU A 171 -2.24 -8.09 -19.50
CA GLU A 171 -2.82 -9.42 -19.70
C GLU A 171 -1.75 -10.53 -19.62
N GLN A 172 -0.54 -10.30 -20.15
CA GLN A 172 0.57 -11.26 -20.06
C GLN A 172 1.04 -11.43 -18.60
N ILE A 173 1.13 -10.35 -17.83
CA ILE A 173 1.46 -10.37 -16.40
C ILE A 173 0.41 -11.18 -15.64
N GLY A 174 -0.89 -10.95 -15.91
CA GLY A 174 -1.97 -11.73 -15.30
C GLY A 174 -1.86 -13.24 -15.59
N LYS A 175 -1.52 -13.62 -16.82
CA LYS A 175 -1.29 -15.03 -17.20
C LYS A 175 -0.10 -15.66 -16.48
N ALA A 176 1.01 -14.94 -16.39
CA ALA A 176 2.21 -15.39 -15.69
C ALA A 176 1.93 -15.56 -14.19
N THR A 177 1.25 -14.58 -13.58
CA THR A 177 0.83 -14.62 -12.18
C THR A 177 -0.08 -15.83 -11.91
N ALA A 178 -1.10 -16.05 -12.73
CA ALA A 178 -1.97 -17.22 -12.61
C ALA A 178 -1.19 -18.53 -12.70
N SER A 179 -0.22 -18.63 -13.64
CA SER A 179 0.63 -19.80 -13.81
C SER A 179 1.45 -20.10 -12.54
N GLU A 180 2.00 -19.09 -11.89
CA GLU A 180 2.76 -19.26 -10.66
C GLU A 180 1.87 -19.58 -9.45
N ILE A 181 0.65 -19.03 -9.38
CA ILE A 181 -0.31 -19.35 -8.31
C ILE A 181 -0.77 -20.81 -8.40
N VAL A 182 -1.11 -21.29 -9.58
CA VAL A 182 -1.54 -22.71 -9.72
C VAL A 182 -0.40 -23.69 -9.42
N ALA A 183 0.87 -23.29 -9.60
CA ALA A 183 2.02 -24.11 -9.20
C ALA A 183 2.05 -24.38 -7.69
N THR A 184 1.49 -23.48 -6.88
CA THR A 184 1.34 -23.66 -5.43
C THR A 184 0.03 -24.34 -5.01
N GLY A 185 -0.80 -24.75 -5.98
CA GLY A 185 -2.04 -25.46 -5.71
C GLY A 185 -3.22 -24.58 -5.24
N LEU A 186 -3.11 -23.26 -5.40
CA LEU A 186 -4.11 -22.27 -5.01
C LEU A 186 -5.06 -21.95 -6.18
N ASP A 187 -6.27 -21.49 -5.86
CA ASP A 187 -7.34 -21.25 -6.84
C ASP A 187 -7.86 -19.81 -6.91
N TRP A 188 -7.43 -18.92 -6.00
CA TRP A 188 -7.99 -17.57 -5.88
C TRP A 188 -6.92 -16.55 -5.52
N THR A 189 -6.95 -15.39 -6.15
CA THR A 189 -6.08 -14.26 -5.81
C THR A 189 -6.88 -12.98 -5.53
N PHE A 190 -6.40 -12.16 -4.58
CA PHE A 190 -6.94 -10.85 -4.26
C PHE A 190 -6.36 -9.75 -5.17
N ALA A 191 -6.52 -9.92 -6.48
CA ALA A 191 -6.06 -9.00 -7.53
C ALA A 191 -7.04 -8.98 -8.71
N PRO A 192 -7.13 -7.85 -9.45
CA PRO A 192 -6.33 -6.62 -9.37
C PRO A 192 -6.83 -5.61 -8.34
N THR A 193 -5.90 -4.76 -7.84
CA THR A 193 -6.22 -3.49 -7.19
C THR A 193 -6.55 -2.46 -8.28
N VAL A 194 -7.67 -1.75 -8.15
CA VAL A 194 -8.17 -0.77 -9.15
C VAL A 194 -8.47 0.59 -8.52
N ALA A 195 -7.74 0.93 -7.47
CA ALA A 195 -7.82 2.24 -6.84
C ALA A 195 -7.41 3.36 -7.82
N SER A 196 -8.05 4.53 -7.69
CA SER A 196 -7.68 5.78 -8.35
C SER A 196 -7.10 6.74 -7.31
N PRO A 197 -5.78 6.71 -7.04
CA PRO A 197 -5.16 7.58 -6.06
C PRO A 197 -5.32 9.05 -6.43
N ARG A 198 -5.76 9.87 -5.45
CA ARG A 198 -6.01 11.30 -5.63
C ARG A 198 -5.08 12.18 -4.78
N ASP A 199 -4.48 11.62 -3.73
CA ASP A 199 -3.55 12.32 -2.85
C ASP A 199 -2.24 11.49 -2.71
N TYR A 200 -1.10 12.10 -2.97
CA TYR A 200 0.22 11.42 -2.95
C TYR A 200 0.71 11.08 -1.55
N ARG A 201 0.05 11.57 -0.51
CA ARG A 201 0.35 11.17 0.87
C ARG A 201 -0.13 9.76 1.21
N TRP A 202 -1.09 9.22 0.46
CA TRP A 202 -1.61 7.88 0.70
C TRP A 202 -0.55 6.80 0.52
N GLY A 203 -0.39 5.91 1.51
CA GLY A 203 0.63 4.86 1.52
C GLY A 203 0.45 3.78 0.47
N ARG A 204 -0.70 3.75 -0.25
CA ARG A 204 -1.01 2.75 -1.27
C ARG A 204 -1.06 3.32 -2.68
N VAL A 205 -0.49 4.51 -2.92
CA VAL A 205 -0.46 5.13 -4.25
C VAL A 205 0.10 4.17 -5.30
N TYR A 206 1.18 3.46 -4.99
CA TYR A 206 1.83 2.54 -5.92
C TYR A 206 0.98 1.31 -6.30
N GLU A 207 -0.05 1.00 -5.52
CA GLU A 207 -1.01 -0.06 -5.85
C GLU A 207 -2.02 0.38 -6.93
N GLY A 208 -2.17 1.69 -7.18
CA GLY A 208 -2.95 2.25 -8.28
C GLY A 208 -2.13 2.34 -9.56
N TYR A 209 -2.75 2.08 -10.72
CA TYR A 209 -2.09 2.22 -12.01
C TYR A 209 -1.88 3.69 -12.41
N SER A 210 -2.84 4.56 -12.09
CA SER A 210 -2.87 5.94 -12.56
C SER A 210 -3.80 6.81 -11.72
N GLU A 211 -3.58 8.13 -11.77
CA GLU A 211 -4.59 9.12 -11.39
C GLU A 211 -5.74 9.21 -12.40
N ASP A 212 -5.53 8.70 -13.62
CA ASP A 212 -6.52 8.71 -14.70
C ASP A 212 -7.39 7.44 -14.64
N PRO A 213 -8.71 7.58 -14.42
CA PRO A 213 -9.64 6.46 -14.37
C PRO A 213 -9.72 5.68 -15.70
N GLU A 214 -9.33 6.26 -16.83
CA GLU A 214 -9.34 5.60 -18.14
C GLU A 214 -8.33 4.45 -18.20
N ILE A 215 -7.08 4.68 -17.76
CA ILE A 215 -6.05 3.62 -17.67
C ILE A 215 -6.51 2.50 -16.73
N ILE A 216 -7.07 2.87 -15.58
CA ILE A 216 -7.53 1.88 -14.60
C ILE A 216 -8.66 1.03 -15.18
N HIS A 217 -9.61 1.67 -15.89
CA HIS A 217 -10.69 0.98 -16.58
C HIS A 217 -10.15 -0.02 -17.61
N GLU A 218 -9.20 0.37 -18.46
CA GLU A 218 -8.63 -0.52 -19.47
C GLU A 218 -7.87 -1.68 -18.84
N TYR A 219 -7.03 -1.40 -17.84
CA TYR A 219 -6.15 -2.41 -17.24
C TYR A 219 -6.88 -3.44 -16.39
N ALA A 220 -7.93 -3.04 -15.67
CA ALA A 220 -8.69 -3.95 -14.82
C ALA A 220 -9.24 -5.14 -15.60
N GLY A 221 -9.89 -4.88 -16.74
CA GLY A 221 -10.40 -5.95 -17.60
C GLY A 221 -9.31 -6.86 -18.16
N ARG A 222 -8.14 -6.28 -18.52
CA ARG A 222 -6.99 -7.03 -19.04
C ARG A 222 -6.36 -7.94 -17.98
N MET A 223 -6.17 -7.44 -16.75
CA MET A 223 -5.64 -8.25 -15.66
C MET A 223 -6.58 -9.41 -15.31
N VAL A 224 -7.89 -9.15 -15.20
CA VAL A 224 -8.90 -10.20 -14.96
C VAL A 224 -8.86 -11.25 -16.09
N THR A 225 -8.76 -10.82 -17.33
CA THR A 225 -8.65 -11.75 -18.48
C THR A 225 -7.40 -12.61 -18.37
N GLY A 226 -6.26 -12.02 -17.99
CA GLY A 226 -5.02 -12.76 -17.79
C GLY A 226 -5.12 -13.79 -16.67
N LEU A 227 -5.65 -13.40 -15.50
CA LEU A 227 -5.79 -14.27 -14.34
C LEU A 227 -6.81 -15.41 -14.56
N GLN A 228 -7.97 -15.11 -15.12
CA GLN A 228 -9.07 -16.06 -15.24
C GLN A 228 -9.16 -16.80 -16.59
N GLY A 229 -8.58 -16.22 -17.67
CA GLY A 229 -8.69 -16.79 -19.02
C GLY A 229 -10.11 -16.79 -19.60
N GLY A 230 -10.99 -15.90 -19.12
CA GLY A 230 -12.38 -15.79 -19.49
C GLY A 230 -13.22 -17.02 -19.12
N ILE A 231 -14.39 -17.20 -19.76
CA ILE A 231 -15.38 -18.25 -19.40
C ILE A 231 -14.83 -19.68 -19.48
N ASN A 232 -13.88 -19.95 -20.35
CA ASN A 232 -13.32 -21.29 -20.51
C ASN A 232 -12.07 -21.49 -19.66
N GLY A 233 -11.27 -20.43 -19.47
CA GLY A 233 -10.02 -20.47 -18.70
C GLY A 233 -10.26 -20.75 -17.23
N ILE A 234 -11.20 -20.07 -16.60
CA ILE A 234 -11.50 -20.22 -15.16
C ILE A 234 -11.83 -21.67 -14.75
N LYS A 235 -12.32 -22.49 -15.70
CA LYS A 235 -12.66 -23.90 -15.46
C LYS A 235 -11.44 -24.82 -15.49
N THR A 236 -10.30 -24.33 -15.95
CA THR A 236 -9.07 -25.10 -16.13
C THR A 236 -8.19 -25.08 -14.88
N GLU A 237 -7.15 -25.93 -14.89
CA GLU A 237 -6.13 -25.98 -13.86
C GLU A 237 -5.02 -24.92 -14.07
N ASN A 238 -5.14 -24.04 -15.08
CA ASN A 238 -4.11 -23.07 -15.45
C ASN A 238 -4.46 -21.62 -15.09
N HIS A 239 -5.64 -21.39 -14.52
CA HIS A 239 -6.16 -20.08 -14.20
C HIS A 239 -6.74 -20.06 -12.78
N VAL A 240 -6.89 -18.87 -12.23
CA VAL A 240 -7.37 -18.64 -10.87
C VAL A 240 -8.55 -17.66 -10.86
N ILE A 241 -9.34 -17.68 -9.81
CA ILE A 241 -10.39 -16.70 -9.55
C ILE A 241 -9.72 -15.36 -9.25
N SER A 242 -10.15 -14.30 -9.93
CA SER A 242 -9.71 -12.90 -9.67
C SER A 242 -10.66 -12.19 -8.72
N ASN A 243 -10.14 -11.17 -8.06
CA ASN A 243 -10.85 -10.33 -7.12
C ASN A 243 -10.53 -8.85 -7.39
N VAL A 244 -11.51 -8.07 -7.83
CA VAL A 244 -11.32 -6.63 -8.02
C VAL A 244 -11.46 -5.91 -6.67
N LYS A 245 -10.50 -5.03 -6.32
CA LYS A 245 -10.43 -4.41 -4.98
C LYS A 245 -9.91 -2.97 -5.01
N HIS A 246 -10.20 -2.13 -4.00
CA HIS A 246 -11.13 -2.30 -2.87
C HIS A 246 -12.39 -1.47 -3.12
N TRP A 247 -13.56 -2.08 -3.11
CA TRP A 247 -14.86 -1.46 -3.39
C TRP A 247 -15.29 -0.60 -2.20
N VAL A 248 -15.36 0.72 -2.32
CA VAL A 248 -14.98 1.67 -3.38
C VAL A 248 -14.55 2.99 -2.76
N GLY A 249 -13.54 3.63 -3.35
CA GLY A 249 -13.14 4.98 -2.98
C GLY A 249 -11.88 5.07 -2.11
N ASP A 250 -11.17 3.98 -1.90
CA ASP A 250 -9.95 3.90 -1.10
C ASP A 250 -8.85 4.89 -1.52
N GLY A 251 -8.66 5.10 -2.83
CA GLY A 251 -7.70 6.07 -3.37
C GLY A 251 -8.09 7.54 -3.24
N GLY A 252 -9.28 7.85 -2.70
CA GLY A 252 -9.81 9.20 -2.58
C GLY A 252 -10.07 9.65 -1.14
N THR A 253 -9.34 9.10 -0.17
CA THR A 253 -9.48 9.48 1.23
C THR A 253 -8.92 10.87 1.50
N LEU A 254 -9.58 11.60 2.39
CA LEU A 254 -9.15 12.94 2.81
C LEU A 254 -7.73 12.89 3.39
N ASP A 255 -6.90 13.84 2.95
CA ASP A 255 -5.48 13.96 3.36
C ASP A 255 -4.62 12.73 3.08
N GLY A 256 -5.07 11.83 2.21
CA GLY A 256 -4.37 10.59 1.88
C GLY A 256 -4.23 9.63 3.05
N VAL A 257 -5.10 9.71 4.03
CA VAL A 257 -5.09 8.81 5.20
C VAL A 257 -5.62 7.44 4.78
N ASP A 258 -4.79 6.41 4.91
CA ASP A 258 -5.24 5.04 4.62
C ASP A 258 -6.40 4.65 5.54
N ARG A 259 -7.42 3.97 4.98
CA ARG A 259 -8.67 3.61 5.67
C ARG A 259 -9.52 4.81 6.14
N GLY A 260 -9.17 6.03 5.72
CA GLY A 260 -9.81 7.29 6.11
C GLY A 260 -11.19 7.53 5.48
N GLU A 261 -11.60 8.79 5.48
CA GLU A 261 -12.90 9.23 5.00
C GLU A 261 -12.84 9.68 3.54
N THR A 262 -13.82 9.29 2.75
CA THR A 262 -14.02 9.72 1.36
C THR A 262 -15.27 10.62 1.30
N HIS A 263 -15.11 11.84 0.79
CA HIS A 263 -16.15 12.88 0.73
C HIS A 263 -16.61 13.21 -0.70
N TYR A 264 -16.48 12.28 -1.62
CA TYR A 264 -16.96 12.44 -2.99
C TYR A 264 -18.49 12.36 -3.06
N THR A 265 -19.09 13.14 -4.00
CA THR A 265 -20.46 12.88 -4.44
C THR A 265 -20.53 11.50 -5.11
N GLU A 266 -21.72 10.90 -5.14
CA GLU A 266 -21.94 9.62 -5.85
C GLU A 266 -21.52 9.68 -7.34
N GLU A 267 -21.68 10.85 -7.98
CA GLU A 267 -21.24 11.07 -9.35
C GLU A 267 -19.73 10.87 -9.52
N TYR A 268 -18.93 11.46 -8.63
CA TYR A 268 -17.46 11.33 -8.68
C TYR A 268 -17.00 9.95 -8.21
N LEU A 269 -17.60 9.40 -7.17
CA LEU A 269 -17.32 8.05 -6.74
C LEU A 269 -17.50 7.06 -7.89
N ARG A 270 -18.61 7.17 -8.63
CA ARG A 270 -18.94 6.33 -9.79
C ARG A 270 -18.00 6.55 -10.99
N ASN A 271 -17.72 7.79 -11.36
CA ASN A 271 -16.99 8.11 -12.60
C ASN A 271 -15.45 8.19 -12.43
N ILE A 272 -14.94 8.21 -11.20
CA ILE A 272 -13.49 8.20 -10.92
C ILE A 272 -13.10 6.87 -10.27
N HIS A 273 -13.69 6.54 -9.12
CA HIS A 273 -13.22 5.42 -8.30
C HIS A 273 -13.80 4.06 -8.70
N ALA A 274 -14.99 4.03 -9.34
CA ALA A 274 -15.63 2.77 -9.69
C ALA A 274 -15.34 2.27 -11.11
N THR A 275 -14.66 3.05 -11.95
CA THR A 275 -14.49 2.72 -13.38
C THR A 275 -13.75 1.43 -13.65
N GLY A 276 -12.72 1.09 -12.85
CA GLY A 276 -12.01 -0.18 -12.97
C GLY A 276 -12.87 -1.40 -12.66
N TYR A 277 -13.88 -1.25 -11.79
CA TYR A 277 -14.82 -2.34 -11.52
C TYR A 277 -15.70 -2.65 -12.72
N PHE A 278 -16.10 -1.65 -13.50
CA PHE A 278 -16.98 -1.87 -14.64
C PHE A 278 -16.34 -2.80 -15.66
N SER A 279 -15.11 -2.52 -16.07
CA SER A 279 -14.40 -3.37 -17.02
C SER A 279 -13.94 -4.71 -16.41
N GLY A 280 -13.50 -4.71 -15.14
CA GLY A 280 -13.10 -5.93 -14.45
C GLY A 280 -14.24 -6.93 -14.29
N LEU A 281 -15.43 -6.44 -13.95
CA LEU A 281 -16.64 -7.27 -13.82
C LEU A 281 -17.18 -7.72 -15.19
N ASP A 282 -17.13 -6.84 -16.19
CA ASP A 282 -17.45 -7.21 -17.58
C ASP A 282 -16.51 -8.30 -18.11
N ALA A 283 -15.21 -8.23 -17.76
CA ALA A 283 -14.23 -9.29 -18.07
C ALA A 283 -14.46 -10.61 -17.30
N GLY A 284 -15.39 -10.61 -16.35
CA GLY A 284 -15.86 -11.79 -15.65
C GLY A 284 -15.26 -12.03 -14.28
N ALA A 285 -14.72 -11.00 -13.61
CA ALA A 285 -14.24 -11.14 -12.23
C ALA A 285 -15.34 -11.73 -11.34
N GLN A 286 -14.99 -12.72 -10.53
CA GLN A 286 -15.94 -13.47 -9.74
C GLN A 286 -16.05 -12.97 -8.29
N VAL A 287 -15.14 -12.11 -7.88
CA VAL A 287 -15.10 -11.60 -6.50
C VAL A 287 -14.85 -10.10 -6.51
N VAL A 288 -15.49 -9.40 -5.58
CA VAL A 288 -15.22 -8.00 -5.22
C VAL A 288 -14.86 -7.96 -3.73
N MET A 289 -13.77 -7.28 -3.38
CA MET A 289 -13.39 -7.04 -1.99
C MET A 289 -13.85 -5.66 -1.55
N THR A 290 -14.47 -5.60 -0.37
CA THR A 290 -14.96 -4.35 0.24
C THR A 290 -13.79 -3.53 0.77
N SER A 291 -13.87 -2.21 0.67
CA SER A 291 -12.83 -1.28 1.11
C SER A 291 -12.94 -0.88 2.58
N PHE A 292 -11.81 -0.55 3.20
CA PHE A 292 -11.75 -0.05 4.58
C PHE A 292 -12.25 1.38 4.76
N ASN A 293 -12.26 2.23 3.72
CA ASN A 293 -12.62 3.63 3.86
C ASN A 293 -14.08 3.84 4.27
N SER A 294 -14.38 5.03 4.78
CA SER A 294 -15.74 5.52 4.96
C SER A 294 -16.16 6.35 3.75
N TRP A 295 -17.43 6.29 3.36
CA TRP A 295 -17.97 7.18 2.32
C TRP A 295 -19.09 8.05 2.88
N HIS A 296 -18.81 9.35 3.03
CA HIS A 296 -19.72 10.35 3.59
C HIS A 296 -20.59 10.95 2.49
N ASP A 297 -21.75 10.32 2.23
CA ASP A 297 -22.79 10.79 1.32
C ASP A 297 -24.17 10.37 1.85
N GLU A 298 -25.21 11.16 1.53
CA GLU A 298 -26.59 10.87 1.94
C GLU A 298 -27.12 9.52 1.44
N ALA A 299 -26.59 9.03 0.30
CA ALA A 299 -26.95 7.75 -0.26
C ALA A 299 -26.46 6.56 0.59
N ASN A 300 -25.37 6.73 1.33
CA ASN A 300 -24.83 5.72 2.25
C ASN A 300 -25.57 5.72 3.59
N TYR A 301 -26.81 5.32 3.57
CA TYR A 301 -27.72 5.40 4.71
C TYR A 301 -27.38 4.38 5.83
N ASP A 302 -27.66 4.80 7.07
CA ASP A 302 -27.65 3.91 8.23
C ASP A 302 -28.77 2.89 8.14
N GLN A 303 -28.44 1.62 7.87
CA GLN A 303 -29.42 0.54 7.75
C GLN A 303 -30.14 0.23 9.07
N ASN A 304 -29.57 0.56 10.22
CA ASN A 304 -30.13 0.33 11.55
C ASN A 304 -30.91 1.52 12.09
N GLY A 305 -30.69 2.73 11.52
CA GLY A 305 -31.35 3.96 11.93
C GLY A 305 -31.03 4.40 13.36
N THR A 306 -29.89 4.00 13.90
CA THR A 306 -29.45 4.32 15.26
C THR A 306 -28.82 5.71 15.35
N GLY A 307 -28.29 6.21 14.23
CA GLY A 307 -27.51 7.43 14.15
C GLY A 307 -26.04 7.27 14.58
N ASP A 308 -25.60 6.05 14.82
CA ASP A 308 -24.23 5.72 15.24
C ASP A 308 -23.35 5.16 14.09
N TYR A 309 -23.87 5.16 12.85
CA TYR A 309 -23.16 4.64 11.69
C TYR A 309 -22.01 5.56 11.28
N ASN A 310 -20.80 4.99 11.17
CA ASN A 310 -19.57 5.70 10.80
C ASN A 310 -19.25 5.61 9.29
N TYR A 311 -20.22 5.33 8.45
CA TYR A 311 -20.16 5.32 6.98
C TYR A 311 -19.14 4.36 6.36
N LYS A 312 -18.60 3.41 7.13
CA LYS A 312 -17.66 2.38 6.64
C LYS A 312 -18.29 1.54 5.52
N ILE A 313 -17.54 1.31 4.44
CA ILE A 313 -18.05 0.58 3.28
C ILE A 313 -18.47 -0.85 3.66
N HIS A 314 -17.77 -1.50 4.58
CA HIS A 314 -18.14 -2.83 5.09
C HIS A 314 -19.56 -2.89 5.70
N GLY A 315 -20.08 -1.76 6.19
CA GLY A 315 -21.46 -1.61 6.69
C GLY A 315 -22.43 -1.00 5.68
N SER A 316 -21.98 -0.63 4.50
CA SER A 316 -22.80 0.08 3.50
C SER A 316 -23.73 -0.86 2.75
N LYS A 317 -24.97 -0.98 3.23
CA LYS A 317 -26.01 -1.70 2.50
C LYS A 317 -26.27 -1.09 1.12
N TYR A 318 -26.19 0.25 1.01
CA TYR A 318 -26.35 0.94 -0.26
C TYR A 318 -25.35 0.49 -1.31
N LEU A 319 -24.04 0.57 -1.01
CA LEU A 319 -23.00 0.26 -1.99
C LEU A 319 -22.85 -1.25 -2.25
N LEU A 320 -23.04 -2.10 -1.23
CA LEU A 320 -22.84 -3.54 -1.37
C LEU A 320 -24.09 -4.24 -1.94
N ASN A 321 -25.28 -3.95 -1.39
CA ASN A 321 -26.50 -4.60 -1.83
C ASN A 321 -27.18 -3.82 -2.96
N ASP A 322 -27.59 -2.56 -2.69
CA ASP A 322 -28.51 -1.83 -3.58
C ASP A 322 -27.81 -1.43 -4.90
N VAL A 323 -26.51 -1.09 -4.84
CA VAL A 323 -25.70 -0.75 -6.02
C VAL A 323 -25.10 -1.99 -6.64
N LEU A 324 -24.13 -2.65 -5.96
CA LEU A 324 -23.32 -3.69 -6.59
C LEU A 324 -24.13 -4.94 -6.95
N LYS A 325 -24.98 -5.45 -6.05
CA LYS A 325 -25.78 -6.64 -6.31
C LYS A 325 -27.01 -6.34 -7.15
N GLU A 326 -27.82 -5.31 -6.79
CA GLU A 326 -29.13 -5.10 -7.43
C GLU A 326 -29.05 -4.23 -8.68
N LYS A 327 -28.46 -3.01 -8.60
CA LYS A 327 -28.41 -2.12 -9.77
C LYS A 327 -27.44 -2.62 -10.84
N MET A 328 -26.23 -2.98 -10.43
CA MET A 328 -25.19 -3.45 -11.36
C MET A 328 -25.38 -4.91 -11.75
N GLY A 329 -26.07 -5.71 -10.96
CA GLY A 329 -26.36 -7.12 -11.22
C GLY A 329 -25.18 -8.03 -10.98
N PHE A 330 -24.25 -7.68 -10.08
CA PHE A 330 -23.12 -8.55 -9.71
C PHE A 330 -23.60 -9.80 -8.97
N ASP A 331 -23.31 -10.96 -9.51
CA ASP A 331 -23.77 -12.25 -9.02
C ASP A 331 -22.67 -13.15 -8.39
N GLY A 332 -21.44 -12.59 -8.27
CA GLY A 332 -20.30 -13.23 -7.61
C GLY A 332 -20.25 -12.95 -6.10
N ILE A 333 -19.10 -13.22 -5.49
CA ILE A 333 -18.84 -13.09 -4.05
C ILE A 333 -18.43 -11.65 -3.71
N ILE A 334 -18.98 -11.09 -2.62
CA ILE A 334 -18.42 -9.93 -1.95
C ILE A 334 -17.67 -10.43 -0.70
N VAL A 335 -16.36 -10.21 -0.64
CA VAL A 335 -15.51 -10.57 0.49
C VAL A 335 -15.10 -9.31 1.25
N THR A 336 -15.06 -9.38 2.58
CA THR A 336 -14.48 -8.28 3.37
C THR A 336 -12.99 -8.16 3.13
N ASP A 337 -12.40 -7.02 3.41
CA ASP A 337 -10.97 -6.92 3.64
C ASP A 337 -10.61 -7.49 5.03
N TRP A 338 -9.31 -7.54 5.38
CA TRP A 338 -8.71 -8.13 6.57
C TRP A 338 -9.32 -7.56 7.87
N ASN A 339 -10.17 -8.34 8.53
CA ASN A 339 -10.96 -7.91 9.69
C ASN A 339 -11.79 -6.63 9.48
N GLY A 340 -12.05 -6.21 8.24
CA GLY A 340 -12.64 -4.90 7.94
C GLY A 340 -14.02 -4.65 8.55
N HIS A 341 -14.76 -5.71 8.90
CA HIS A 341 -16.02 -5.60 9.64
C HIS A 341 -15.86 -5.00 11.04
N THR A 342 -14.67 -5.10 11.65
CA THR A 342 -14.40 -4.54 12.99
C THR A 342 -14.36 -3.01 13.01
N GLU A 343 -14.16 -2.38 11.84
CA GLU A 343 -14.11 -0.93 11.74
C GLU A 343 -15.50 -0.27 11.70
N ILE A 344 -16.58 -1.07 11.58
CA ILE A 344 -17.95 -0.58 11.72
C ILE A 344 -18.21 -0.27 13.20
N ASN A 345 -18.75 0.91 13.49
CA ASN A 345 -19.03 1.33 14.86
C ASN A 345 -19.92 0.31 15.59
N GLY A 346 -19.47 -0.14 16.76
CA GLY A 346 -20.15 -1.15 17.57
C GLY A 346 -19.86 -2.61 17.21
N CYS A 347 -19.10 -2.89 16.14
CA CYS A 347 -18.68 -4.24 15.77
C CYS A 347 -17.38 -4.67 16.48
N THR A 348 -17.19 -5.99 16.58
CA THR A 348 -15.96 -6.62 17.08
C THR A 348 -15.53 -7.75 16.14
N GLY A 349 -14.35 -8.33 16.33
CA GLY A 349 -13.87 -9.45 15.53
C GLY A 349 -14.83 -10.64 15.48
N GLY A 350 -15.48 -10.93 16.61
CA GLY A 350 -16.43 -12.06 16.72
C GLY A 350 -17.90 -11.67 16.52
N ASP A 351 -18.27 -10.42 16.36
CA ASP A 351 -19.67 -9.99 16.37
C ASP A 351 -19.92 -8.75 15.52
N CYS A 352 -20.56 -8.92 14.35
CA CYS A 352 -20.94 -7.83 13.45
C CYS A 352 -22.09 -8.22 12.51
N PRO A 353 -23.34 -8.28 12.98
CA PRO A 353 -24.49 -8.55 12.11
C PRO A 353 -24.71 -7.47 11.06
N GLU A 354 -24.26 -6.24 11.32
CA GLU A 354 -24.34 -5.09 10.41
C GLU A 354 -23.64 -5.38 9.09
N ALA A 355 -22.39 -5.91 9.14
CA ALA A 355 -21.63 -6.25 7.93
C ALA A 355 -22.27 -7.39 7.15
N VAL A 356 -22.88 -8.39 7.83
CA VAL A 356 -23.60 -9.47 7.18
C VAL A 356 -24.84 -8.94 6.47
N ASN A 357 -25.63 -8.12 7.15
CA ASN A 357 -26.86 -7.53 6.62
C ASN A 357 -26.59 -6.48 5.52
N ALA A 358 -25.40 -5.84 5.52
CA ALA A 358 -24.97 -4.94 4.45
C ALA A 358 -24.76 -5.64 3.11
N GLY A 359 -24.41 -6.91 3.11
CA GLY A 359 -24.28 -7.67 1.87
C GLY A 359 -22.96 -8.39 1.65
N ASN A 360 -22.02 -8.36 2.59
CA ASN A 360 -20.79 -9.17 2.50
C ASN A 360 -21.14 -10.68 2.57
N ASP A 361 -20.45 -11.48 1.77
CA ASP A 361 -20.74 -12.91 1.61
C ASP A 361 -19.68 -13.79 2.27
N VAL A 362 -18.40 -13.38 2.23
CA VAL A 362 -17.26 -14.04 2.85
C VAL A 362 -16.55 -13.06 3.77
N PHE A 363 -16.17 -13.53 4.94
CA PHE A 363 -15.59 -12.69 6.00
C PHE A 363 -14.16 -13.14 6.30
N MET A 364 -13.20 -12.24 6.05
CA MET A 364 -11.83 -12.40 6.55
C MET A 364 -11.83 -12.10 8.05
N VAL A 365 -12.03 -13.11 8.86
CA VAL A 365 -11.91 -13.03 10.32
C VAL A 365 -10.68 -13.82 10.70
N THR A 366 -9.57 -13.14 10.91
CA THR A 366 -8.26 -13.78 10.83
C THR A 366 -7.83 -14.47 12.11
N ALA A 367 -8.06 -13.87 13.28
CA ALA A 367 -7.68 -14.45 14.57
C ALA A 367 -8.59 -15.63 14.97
N ARG A 368 -8.00 -16.68 15.55
CA ARG A 368 -8.71 -17.94 15.92
C ARG A 368 -9.89 -17.68 16.84
N ALA A 369 -9.71 -16.90 17.89
CA ALA A 369 -10.79 -16.61 18.83
C ALA A 369 -11.96 -15.90 18.17
N ASP A 370 -11.65 -14.96 17.27
CA ASP A 370 -12.65 -14.13 16.61
C ASP A 370 -13.43 -14.90 15.55
N TRP A 371 -12.77 -15.67 14.67
CA TRP A 371 -13.53 -16.41 13.66
C TRP A 371 -14.41 -17.53 14.28
N GLN A 372 -13.97 -18.12 15.40
CA GLN A 372 -14.82 -19.09 16.12
C GLN A 372 -16.01 -18.39 16.77
N ALA A 373 -15.80 -17.23 17.39
CA ALA A 373 -16.88 -16.42 17.98
C ALA A 373 -17.85 -15.94 16.89
N PHE A 374 -17.33 -15.41 15.77
CA PHE A 374 -18.13 -14.96 14.64
C PHE A 374 -19.03 -16.08 14.09
N TYR A 375 -18.47 -17.27 13.88
CA TYR A 375 -19.23 -18.43 13.45
C TYR A 375 -20.43 -18.73 14.38
N HIS A 376 -20.20 -18.75 15.70
CA HIS A 376 -21.26 -19.04 16.67
C HIS A 376 -22.28 -17.90 16.80
N ASN A 377 -21.82 -16.64 16.76
CA ASN A 377 -22.67 -15.47 16.87
C ASN A 377 -23.58 -15.31 15.64
N VAL A 378 -23.08 -15.51 14.44
CA VAL A 378 -23.92 -15.49 13.22
C VAL A 378 -25.04 -16.56 13.30
N ILE A 379 -24.73 -17.77 13.76
CA ILE A 379 -25.75 -18.83 13.95
C ILE A 379 -26.80 -18.39 14.97
N ALA A 380 -26.39 -17.81 16.09
CA ALA A 380 -27.30 -17.31 17.12
C ALA A 380 -28.19 -16.17 16.59
N GLN A 381 -27.60 -15.19 15.90
CA GLN A 381 -28.27 -14.03 15.32
C GLN A 381 -29.28 -14.42 14.24
N VAL A 382 -29.01 -15.47 13.44
CA VAL A 382 -30.01 -16.03 12.50
C VAL A 382 -31.17 -16.65 13.27
N ASN A 383 -30.89 -17.43 14.31
CA ASN A 383 -31.95 -18.06 15.12
C ASN A 383 -32.81 -17.02 15.89
N GLU A 384 -32.23 -15.88 16.23
CA GLU A 384 -32.89 -14.75 16.88
C GLU A 384 -33.62 -13.82 15.88
N GLY A 385 -33.38 -13.99 14.58
CA GLY A 385 -33.97 -13.18 13.51
C GLY A 385 -33.31 -11.82 13.33
N ILE A 386 -32.12 -11.60 13.87
CA ILE A 386 -31.30 -10.41 13.66
C ILE A 386 -30.73 -10.42 12.25
N ILE A 387 -30.23 -11.59 11.80
CA ILE A 387 -29.82 -11.84 10.43
C ILE A 387 -30.89 -12.71 9.75
N PRO A 388 -31.51 -12.23 8.66
CA PRO A 388 -32.49 -13.04 7.91
C PRO A 388 -31.83 -14.27 7.29
N MET A 389 -32.52 -15.43 7.31
CA MET A 389 -32.03 -16.65 6.65
C MET A 389 -31.78 -16.43 5.15
N GLU A 390 -32.60 -15.60 4.51
CA GLU A 390 -32.49 -15.24 3.10
C GLU A 390 -31.13 -14.57 2.78
N ARG A 391 -30.58 -13.80 3.74
CA ARG A 391 -29.26 -13.19 3.59
C ARG A 391 -28.14 -14.23 3.59
N ILE A 392 -28.25 -15.24 4.47
CA ILE A 392 -27.31 -16.37 4.52
C ILE A 392 -27.42 -17.21 3.24
N ASP A 393 -28.65 -17.45 2.78
CA ASP A 393 -28.90 -18.21 1.55
C ASP A 393 -28.36 -17.47 0.31
N ASP A 394 -28.46 -16.13 0.24
CA ASP A 394 -27.85 -15.33 -0.83
C ASP A 394 -26.31 -15.46 -0.80
N ALA A 395 -25.66 -15.31 0.36
CA ALA A 395 -24.21 -15.45 0.50
C ALA A 395 -23.73 -16.82 0.01
N VAL A 396 -24.34 -17.88 0.53
CA VAL A 396 -23.92 -19.25 0.19
C VAL A 396 -24.23 -19.59 -1.27
N THR A 397 -25.33 -19.07 -1.84
CA THR A 397 -25.64 -19.22 -3.27
C THR A 397 -24.50 -18.66 -4.12
N ARG A 398 -24.01 -17.46 -3.81
CA ARG A 398 -22.90 -16.81 -4.51
C ARG A 398 -21.60 -17.60 -4.36
N ILE A 399 -21.28 -18.05 -3.15
CA ILE A 399 -20.08 -18.86 -2.86
C ILE A 399 -20.10 -20.16 -3.68
N LEU A 400 -21.21 -20.91 -3.65
CA LEU A 400 -21.35 -22.14 -4.39
C LEU A 400 -21.28 -21.91 -5.92
N ARG A 401 -21.94 -20.85 -6.41
CA ARG A 401 -21.92 -20.46 -7.82
C ARG A 401 -20.49 -20.21 -8.32
N VAL A 402 -19.71 -19.42 -7.61
CA VAL A 402 -18.32 -19.12 -7.99
C VAL A 402 -17.46 -20.37 -7.96
N LYS A 403 -17.58 -21.21 -6.93
CA LYS A 403 -16.88 -22.49 -6.86
C LYS A 403 -17.24 -23.41 -8.04
N MET A 404 -18.50 -23.44 -8.47
CA MET A 404 -18.94 -24.23 -9.64
C MET A 404 -18.45 -23.64 -10.95
N ARG A 405 -18.49 -22.29 -11.11
CA ARG A 405 -17.94 -21.62 -12.29
C ARG A 405 -16.44 -21.88 -12.45
N ALA A 406 -15.71 -21.97 -11.35
CA ALA A 406 -14.30 -22.34 -11.32
C ALA A 406 -14.05 -23.85 -11.43
N ASN A 407 -15.12 -24.64 -11.59
CA ASN A 407 -15.09 -26.11 -11.79
C ASN A 407 -14.39 -26.88 -10.64
N LEU A 408 -14.45 -26.36 -9.39
CA LEU A 408 -13.69 -26.93 -8.26
C LEU A 408 -14.11 -28.35 -7.89
N TRP A 409 -15.34 -28.76 -8.22
CA TRP A 409 -15.80 -30.14 -7.98
C TRP A 409 -15.10 -31.18 -8.86
N GLU A 410 -14.69 -30.78 -10.06
CA GLU A 410 -14.04 -31.66 -11.05
C GLU A 410 -12.50 -31.53 -11.01
N LYS A 411 -11.96 -30.46 -10.39
CA LYS A 411 -10.52 -30.31 -10.18
C LYS A 411 -10.02 -31.42 -9.23
N PRO A 412 -8.91 -32.09 -9.55
CA PRO A 412 -8.34 -33.08 -8.65
C PRO A 412 -7.78 -32.42 -7.37
N GLN A 413 -7.41 -33.27 -6.41
CA GLN A 413 -6.65 -32.88 -5.23
C GLN A 413 -5.46 -31.98 -5.63
N PRO A 414 -5.16 -30.90 -4.90
CA PRO A 414 -4.16 -29.90 -5.30
C PRO A 414 -2.85 -30.46 -5.82
N THR A 415 -2.19 -31.38 -5.11
CA THR A 415 -0.93 -32.00 -5.55
C THR A 415 -1.05 -32.89 -6.80
N LEU A 416 -2.26 -33.24 -7.22
CA LEU A 416 -2.52 -34.07 -8.42
C LEU A 416 -2.87 -33.23 -9.66
N ARG A 417 -2.92 -31.90 -9.53
CA ARG A 417 -3.14 -30.98 -10.65
C ARG A 417 -1.90 -30.89 -11.53
N ALA A 418 -2.11 -30.63 -12.82
CA ALA A 418 -1.05 -30.72 -13.83
C ALA A 418 0.21 -29.92 -13.55
N ASN A 419 0.07 -28.74 -12.95
CA ASN A 419 1.17 -27.80 -12.69
C ASN A 419 1.52 -27.65 -11.20
N ALA A 420 0.79 -28.28 -10.29
CA ALA A 420 1.01 -28.14 -8.86
C ALA A 420 2.33 -28.81 -8.42
N GLY A 421 3.10 -28.10 -7.62
CA GLY A 421 4.42 -28.53 -7.17
C GLY A 421 5.53 -28.31 -8.20
N ASP A 422 5.24 -27.72 -9.36
CA ASP A 422 6.24 -27.45 -10.38
C ASP A 422 7.08 -26.22 -9.99
N VAL A 423 8.26 -26.50 -9.42
CA VAL A 423 9.19 -25.48 -8.96
C VAL A 423 9.84 -24.66 -10.08
N ASP A 424 9.75 -25.14 -11.34
CA ASP A 424 10.32 -24.45 -12.50
C ASP A 424 9.35 -23.40 -13.08
N LEU A 425 8.08 -23.43 -12.69
CA LEU A 425 7.12 -22.37 -13.01
C LEU A 425 7.34 -21.10 -12.16
N LEU A 426 7.78 -21.25 -10.89
CA LEU A 426 8.10 -20.09 -10.05
C LEU A 426 9.38 -19.44 -10.55
N GLY A 427 9.28 -18.17 -10.95
CA GLY A 427 10.39 -17.43 -11.52
C GLY A 427 10.87 -18.00 -12.86
N ALA A 428 9.96 -18.59 -13.65
CA ALA A 428 10.26 -19.13 -14.97
C ALA A 428 10.94 -18.07 -15.87
N PRO A 429 11.91 -18.47 -16.73
CA PRO A 429 12.61 -17.50 -17.59
C PRO A 429 11.68 -16.66 -18.46
N GLU A 430 10.56 -17.21 -18.94
CA GLU A 430 9.54 -16.50 -19.69
C GLU A 430 8.78 -15.48 -18.85
N HIS A 431 8.47 -15.76 -17.59
CA HIS A 431 7.82 -14.81 -16.68
C HIS A 431 8.77 -13.67 -16.33
N ARG A 432 10.03 -13.97 -16.05
CA ARG A 432 11.07 -12.97 -15.81
C ARG A 432 11.33 -12.09 -17.03
N ALA A 433 11.25 -12.67 -18.24
CA ALA A 433 11.37 -11.89 -19.46
C ALA A 433 10.22 -10.87 -19.61
N ILE A 434 8.98 -11.25 -19.22
CA ILE A 434 7.83 -10.32 -19.17
C ILE A 434 8.08 -9.23 -18.11
N ALA A 435 8.57 -9.59 -16.94
CA ALA A 435 8.90 -8.62 -15.89
C ALA A 435 10.00 -7.64 -16.33
N ARG A 436 11.07 -8.12 -16.97
CA ARG A 436 12.13 -7.28 -17.55
C ARG A 436 11.60 -6.32 -18.60
N GLU A 437 10.71 -6.79 -19.48
CA GLU A 437 10.02 -5.96 -20.47
C GLU A 437 9.16 -4.89 -19.79
N ALA A 438 8.40 -5.26 -18.75
CA ALA A 438 7.58 -4.34 -17.97
C ALA A 438 8.44 -3.23 -17.33
N VAL A 439 9.59 -3.59 -16.74
CA VAL A 439 10.56 -2.61 -16.21
C VAL A 439 11.01 -1.66 -17.31
N SER A 440 11.43 -2.18 -18.47
CA SER A 440 11.92 -1.35 -19.56
C SER A 440 10.87 -0.34 -20.06
N GLN A 441 9.59 -0.75 -20.13
CA GLN A 441 8.50 0.12 -20.60
C GLN A 441 8.00 1.10 -19.55
N SER A 442 8.24 0.85 -18.26
CA SER A 442 7.76 1.70 -17.17
C SER A 442 8.66 2.90 -16.86
N LEU A 443 9.91 2.91 -17.36
CA LEU A 443 10.86 3.97 -17.04
C LEU A 443 10.47 5.29 -17.67
N VAL A 444 10.44 6.37 -16.87
CA VAL A 444 10.13 7.71 -17.34
C VAL A 444 11.36 8.60 -17.24
N LEU A 445 11.82 9.12 -18.36
CA LEU A 445 12.94 10.07 -18.40
C LEU A 445 12.40 11.48 -18.14
N LEU A 446 12.75 12.07 -16.99
CA LEU A 446 12.29 13.41 -16.61
C LEU A 446 13.27 14.50 -17.05
N LYS A 447 14.59 14.19 -17.10
CA LYS A 447 15.65 15.12 -17.49
C LYS A 447 16.77 14.39 -18.22
N ASN A 448 17.37 15.00 -19.27
CA ASN A 448 18.50 14.45 -20.01
C ASN A 448 19.36 15.57 -20.63
N ASP A 449 20.16 16.25 -19.80
CA ASP A 449 21.00 17.37 -20.24
C ASP A 449 22.13 16.89 -21.13
N ASN A 450 22.36 17.66 -22.20
CA ASN A 450 23.42 17.41 -23.16
C ASN A 450 23.42 15.98 -23.74
N ASN A 451 22.30 15.30 -23.72
CA ASN A 451 22.14 13.90 -24.15
C ASN A 451 23.16 12.97 -23.46
N ILE A 452 23.27 13.08 -22.11
CA ILE A 452 24.15 12.18 -21.34
C ILE A 452 23.67 10.73 -21.44
N LEU A 453 22.38 10.52 -21.57
CA LEU A 453 21.78 9.23 -21.95
C LEU A 453 21.54 9.21 -23.48
N PRO A 454 21.72 8.06 -24.14
CA PRO A 454 22.11 6.75 -23.61
C PRO A 454 23.59 6.68 -23.21
N LEU A 455 23.85 5.89 -22.16
CA LEU A 455 25.19 5.60 -21.64
C LEU A 455 25.99 4.77 -22.66
N GLN A 456 27.33 4.89 -22.63
CA GLN A 456 28.22 4.24 -23.58
C GLN A 456 28.99 3.11 -22.93
N LYS A 457 29.11 1.96 -23.60
CA LYS A 457 30.00 0.88 -23.16
C LYS A 457 31.48 1.26 -23.30
N GLY A 458 32.32 0.64 -22.47
CA GLY A 458 33.77 0.79 -22.56
C GLY A 458 34.38 1.92 -21.73
N GLN A 459 33.57 2.53 -20.85
CA GLN A 459 34.04 3.46 -19.79
C GLN A 459 33.61 2.97 -18.43
N LYS A 460 34.20 3.56 -17.38
CA LYS A 460 33.87 3.23 -15.99
C LYS A 460 32.71 4.10 -15.48
N TYR A 461 31.88 3.50 -14.66
CA TYR A 461 30.76 4.13 -13.96
C TYR A 461 30.92 3.98 -12.46
N LEU A 462 30.73 5.05 -11.72
CA LEU A 462 30.57 5.01 -10.28
C LEU A 462 29.10 4.75 -9.97
N VAL A 463 28.80 3.67 -9.26
CA VAL A 463 27.44 3.31 -8.86
C VAL A 463 27.32 3.44 -7.35
N THR A 464 26.41 4.27 -6.88
CA THR A 464 26.21 4.61 -5.47
C THR A 464 24.76 4.99 -5.20
N GLY A 465 24.45 5.43 -3.99
CA GLY A 465 23.12 5.76 -3.51
C GLY A 465 22.48 4.62 -2.73
N SER A 466 21.52 4.96 -1.89
CA SER A 466 20.92 4.05 -0.91
C SER A 466 20.24 2.82 -1.53
N ALA A 467 19.76 2.92 -2.77
CA ALA A 467 19.03 1.86 -3.45
C ALA A 467 19.85 1.08 -4.50
N ALA A 468 21.14 1.38 -4.68
CA ALA A 468 21.96 0.78 -5.75
C ALA A 468 22.05 -0.74 -5.65
N ASN A 469 22.11 -1.28 -4.45
CA ASN A 469 22.18 -2.72 -4.16
C ASN A 469 21.13 -3.14 -3.12
N ASP A 470 20.00 -2.47 -3.07
CA ASP A 470 18.93 -2.76 -2.11
C ASP A 470 17.72 -3.35 -2.83
N ILE A 471 17.49 -4.65 -2.63
CA ILE A 471 16.36 -5.36 -3.25
C ILE A 471 15.02 -4.96 -2.61
N GLN A 472 15.01 -4.56 -1.32
CA GLN A 472 13.81 -4.18 -0.61
C GLN A 472 13.27 -2.86 -1.17
N LYS A 473 14.13 -1.84 -1.31
CA LYS A 473 13.76 -0.57 -1.95
C LYS A 473 13.32 -0.76 -3.41
N GLN A 474 13.93 -1.72 -4.10
CA GLN A 474 13.64 -2.03 -5.51
C GLN A 474 12.29 -2.73 -5.69
N THR A 475 11.93 -3.65 -4.79
CA THR A 475 10.69 -4.43 -4.88
C THR A 475 9.51 -3.79 -4.17
N GLY A 476 9.74 -3.00 -3.13
CA GLY A 476 8.69 -2.33 -2.35
C GLY A 476 7.91 -3.25 -1.42
N GLY A 477 6.83 -2.73 -0.86
CA GLY A 477 5.89 -3.46 -0.01
C GLY A 477 5.21 -4.62 -0.74
N TRP A 478 4.47 -5.46 -0.02
CA TRP A 478 3.81 -6.64 -0.56
C TRP A 478 4.77 -7.61 -1.27
N THR A 479 6.01 -7.75 -0.77
CA THR A 479 7.02 -8.62 -1.38
C THR A 479 7.59 -9.57 -0.34
N LEU A 480 7.24 -10.84 -0.40
CA LEU A 480 7.42 -11.92 0.55
C LEU A 480 6.81 -11.61 1.91
N THR A 481 7.22 -10.54 2.56
CA THR A 481 6.60 -9.99 3.77
C THR A 481 5.59 -8.87 3.42
N TRP A 482 4.69 -8.54 4.33
CA TRP A 482 3.72 -7.48 4.12
C TRP A 482 4.38 -6.13 3.81
N GLN A 483 5.35 -5.72 4.64
CA GLN A 483 6.03 -4.44 4.45
C GLN A 483 7.15 -4.48 3.39
N GLY A 484 7.51 -5.66 2.84
CA GLY A 484 8.63 -5.81 1.91
C GLY A 484 10.00 -5.78 2.58
N THR A 485 10.05 -5.78 3.90
CA THR A 485 11.26 -5.79 4.73
C THR A 485 11.79 -7.21 4.95
N GLU A 486 12.99 -7.36 5.55
CA GLU A 486 13.65 -8.65 5.84
C GLU A 486 13.97 -9.49 4.60
N ASN A 487 14.19 -8.86 3.47
CA ASN A 487 14.47 -9.53 2.22
C ASN A 487 15.95 -9.36 1.81
N GLU A 488 16.63 -10.47 1.55
CA GLU A 488 18.01 -10.52 1.06
C GLU A 488 18.04 -11.10 -0.35
N ILE A 489 18.73 -10.43 -1.29
CA ILE A 489 18.69 -10.82 -2.70
C ILE A 489 19.19 -12.26 -2.95
N GLU A 490 20.28 -12.66 -2.30
CA GLU A 490 20.88 -13.99 -2.52
C GLU A 490 20.02 -15.12 -1.94
N LYS A 491 19.27 -14.86 -0.88
CA LYS A 491 18.45 -15.86 -0.19
C LYS A 491 17.03 -15.92 -0.71
N ASP A 492 16.40 -14.73 -0.84
CA ASP A 492 14.95 -14.64 -1.01
C ASP A 492 14.55 -14.59 -2.49
N PHE A 493 15.43 -14.10 -3.37
CA PHE A 493 15.12 -13.91 -4.79
C PHE A 493 16.15 -14.60 -5.71
N PRO A 494 16.20 -15.93 -5.75
CA PRO A 494 17.18 -16.64 -6.58
C PRO A 494 17.10 -16.21 -8.05
N GLY A 495 18.18 -15.63 -8.55
CA GLY A 495 18.30 -15.16 -9.93
C GLY A 495 17.77 -13.75 -10.19
N ALA A 496 17.23 -13.03 -9.21
CA ALA A 496 16.94 -11.60 -9.32
C ALA A 496 18.23 -10.76 -9.46
N GLN A 497 18.06 -9.51 -9.88
CA GLN A 497 19.17 -8.57 -10.03
C GLN A 497 18.81 -7.23 -9.39
N THR A 498 19.72 -6.69 -8.56
CA THR A 498 19.73 -5.27 -8.24
C THR A 498 20.33 -4.47 -9.40
N LEU A 499 20.18 -3.14 -9.40
CA LEU A 499 20.71 -2.33 -10.49
C LEU A 499 22.23 -2.43 -10.60
N ILE A 500 22.94 -2.50 -9.49
CA ILE A 500 24.40 -2.68 -9.54
C ILE A 500 24.80 -4.03 -10.16
N MET A 501 24.09 -5.10 -9.86
CA MET A 501 24.32 -6.42 -10.44
C MET A 501 24.05 -6.42 -11.95
N ALA A 502 22.96 -5.78 -12.38
CA ALA A 502 22.61 -5.64 -13.78
C ALA A 502 23.64 -4.79 -14.55
N LEU A 503 24.19 -3.75 -13.94
CA LEU A 503 25.27 -2.94 -14.49
C LEU A 503 26.57 -3.73 -14.60
N GLN A 504 26.91 -4.55 -13.60
CA GLN A 504 28.07 -5.43 -13.63
C GLN A 504 27.96 -6.49 -14.74
N GLU A 505 26.78 -7.06 -14.94
CA GLU A 505 26.53 -7.98 -16.06
C GLU A 505 26.69 -7.28 -17.42
N GLU A 506 26.17 -6.06 -17.59
CA GLU A 506 26.18 -5.33 -18.86
C GLU A 506 27.55 -4.77 -19.22
N LEU A 507 28.35 -4.36 -18.24
CA LEU A 507 29.60 -3.61 -18.43
C LEU A 507 30.86 -4.43 -18.11
N GLY A 508 30.78 -5.49 -17.30
CA GLY A 508 31.87 -6.16 -16.62
C GLY A 508 32.16 -5.50 -15.25
N GLU A 509 32.45 -6.33 -14.24
CA GLU A 509 32.71 -5.88 -12.87
C GLU A 509 33.81 -4.80 -12.77
N GLU A 510 34.86 -4.89 -13.60
CA GLU A 510 35.98 -3.94 -13.64
C GLU A 510 35.59 -2.52 -14.10
N ASN A 511 34.42 -2.38 -14.72
CA ASN A 511 33.89 -1.09 -15.20
C ASN A 511 32.83 -0.47 -14.26
N VAL A 512 32.42 -1.20 -13.23
CA VAL A 512 31.49 -0.72 -12.17
C VAL A 512 32.30 -0.49 -10.91
N ILE A 513 32.49 0.76 -10.52
CA ILE A 513 33.20 1.14 -9.30
C ILE A 513 32.21 1.65 -8.25
N THR A 514 32.45 1.33 -6.98
CA THR A 514 31.62 1.75 -5.85
C THR A 514 32.35 2.68 -4.89
N ASP A 515 33.68 2.82 -5.05
CA ASP A 515 34.49 3.72 -4.25
C ASP A 515 34.74 5.03 -5.04
N ILE A 516 34.24 6.16 -4.53
CA ILE A 516 34.41 7.47 -5.14
C ILE A 516 35.89 7.84 -5.38
N ASN A 517 36.82 7.34 -4.55
CA ASN A 517 38.25 7.60 -4.71
C ASN A 517 38.84 6.95 -5.98
N GLN A 518 38.13 6.04 -6.63
CA GLN A 518 38.54 5.45 -7.91
C GLN A 518 37.96 6.20 -9.12
N ALA A 519 37.08 7.18 -8.90
CA ALA A 519 36.50 7.98 -9.96
C ALA A 519 37.54 8.97 -10.53
N THR A 520 37.41 9.24 -11.83
CA THR A 520 38.21 10.22 -12.55
C THR A 520 37.28 11.30 -13.12
N ALA A 521 37.80 12.40 -13.63
CA ALA A 521 36.98 13.48 -14.20
C ALA A 521 36.05 13.06 -15.35
N ASP A 522 36.34 11.94 -16.01
CA ASP A 522 35.53 11.39 -17.09
C ASP A 522 34.52 10.34 -16.60
N THR A 523 34.53 10.01 -15.30
CA THR A 523 33.62 9.03 -14.72
C THR A 523 32.20 9.64 -14.62
N ILE A 524 31.19 8.91 -15.07
CA ILE A 524 29.78 9.23 -14.83
C ILE A 524 29.33 8.49 -13.56
N ALA A 525 28.68 9.20 -12.66
CA ALA A 525 28.08 8.60 -11.48
C ALA A 525 26.62 8.24 -11.78
N ILE A 526 26.22 7.02 -11.42
CA ILE A 526 24.83 6.57 -11.40
C ILE A 526 24.43 6.51 -9.91
N VAL A 527 23.57 7.41 -9.49
CA VAL A 527 23.06 7.48 -8.11
C VAL A 527 21.67 6.85 -8.08
N VAL A 528 21.52 5.76 -7.35
CA VAL A 528 20.23 5.07 -7.18
C VAL A 528 19.67 5.41 -5.82
N MET A 529 18.63 6.22 -5.80
CA MET A 529 17.95 6.68 -4.60
C MET A 529 16.56 6.07 -4.50
N GLY A 530 15.99 5.95 -3.32
CA GLY A 530 14.65 5.39 -3.21
C GLY A 530 14.07 5.34 -1.81
N GLU A 531 12.73 5.28 -1.76
CA GLU A 531 11.97 5.06 -0.52
C GLU A 531 12.29 3.68 0.06
N ASP A 532 12.28 3.55 1.39
CA ASP A 532 12.23 2.24 2.03
C ASP A 532 10.90 1.56 1.67
N PRO A 533 10.84 0.22 1.68
CA PRO A 533 9.59 -0.46 1.41
C PRO A 533 8.55 -0.16 2.49
N TYR A 534 7.29 -0.10 2.08
CA TYR A 534 6.14 0.09 2.96
C TYR A 534 4.88 -0.49 2.31
N ALA A 535 3.89 -0.82 3.13
CA ALA A 535 2.54 -1.17 2.70
C ALA A 535 1.50 -0.46 3.57
N GLU A 536 0.37 -0.11 2.97
CA GLU A 536 -0.79 0.49 3.62
C GLU A 536 -0.46 1.75 4.44
N MET A 537 -1.08 1.93 5.62
CA MET A 537 -0.91 3.07 6.52
C MET A 537 0.55 3.36 6.92
N MET A 538 1.43 2.36 6.84
CA MET A 538 2.85 2.55 7.15
C MET A 538 3.57 3.40 6.10
N GLY A 539 2.97 3.58 4.93
CA GLY A 539 3.44 4.46 3.88
C GLY A 539 2.79 5.84 3.86
N ASP A 540 1.83 6.15 4.73
CA ASP A 540 1.16 7.44 4.75
C ASP A 540 2.13 8.59 5.09
N ILE A 541 2.10 9.65 4.29
CA ILE A 541 2.72 10.94 4.61
C ILE A 541 1.66 11.79 5.30
N LYS A 542 1.91 12.19 6.55
CA LYS A 542 0.92 12.91 7.36
C LYS A 542 0.68 14.33 6.84
N ALA A 543 -0.48 14.90 7.15
CA ALA A 543 -0.85 16.26 6.78
C ALA A 543 0.15 17.33 7.27
N THR A 544 0.91 17.04 8.34
CA THR A 544 1.98 17.90 8.87
C THR A 544 3.34 17.72 8.21
N GLN A 545 3.50 16.68 7.36
CA GLN A 545 4.71 16.44 6.58
C GLN A 545 4.54 16.97 5.15
N THR A 546 5.65 17.09 4.43
CA THR A 546 5.68 17.48 3.03
C THR A 546 6.02 16.32 2.13
N LEU A 547 5.82 16.47 0.82
CA LEU A 547 6.24 15.49 -0.19
C LEU A 547 7.74 15.49 -0.49
N GLU A 548 8.56 16.26 0.25
CA GLU A 548 10.00 16.34 0.03
C GLU A 548 10.69 15.03 0.41
N TYR A 549 11.19 14.30 -0.59
CA TYR A 549 11.85 13.01 -0.42
C TYR A 549 12.92 13.04 0.69
N ALA A 550 13.85 13.99 0.61
CA ALA A 550 14.98 14.09 1.55
C ALA A 550 14.57 14.36 3.02
N SER A 551 13.31 14.73 3.28
CA SER A 551 12.81 15.04 4.63
C SER A 551 11.78 14.07 5.18
N ILE A 552 11.27 13.12 4.36
CA ILE A 552 10.29 12.10 4.83
C ILE A 552 10.89 11.21 5.91
N LYS A 553 12.14 10.76 5.70
CA LYS A 553 12.94 10.05 6.70
C LYS A 553 14.33 10.65 6.77
N SER A 554 14.94 10.66 7.96
CA SER A 554 16.24 11.31 8.18
C SER A 554 17.36 10.83 7.26
N HIS A 555 17.40 9.52 6.97
CA HIS A 555 18.45 8.93 6.10
C HIS A 555 18.22 9.14 4.59
N TYR A 556 17.03 9.59 4.16
CA TYR A 556 16.81 9.89 2.73
C TYR A 556 17.63 11.11 2.26
N GLY A 557 17.95 12.03 3.16
CA GLY A 557 18.84 13.16 2.87
C GLY A 557 20.26 12.77 2.47
N GLU A 558 20.73 11.56 2.84
CA GLU A 558 22.07 11.05 2.48
C GLU A 558 22.24 10.86 0.97
N ASP A 559 21.15 10.55 0.24
CA ASP A 559 21.19 10.44 -1.21
C ASP A 559 21.44 11.81 -1.87
N LEU A 560 20.79 12.86 -1.37
CA LEU A 560 21.01 14.23 -1.82
C LEU A 560 22.44 14.70 -1.48
N ASP A 561 22.93 14.44 -0.27
CA ASP A 561 24.31 14.74 0.13
C ASP A 561 25.33 14.03 -0.78
N THR A 562 25.04 12.80 -1.17
CA THR A 562 25.87 12.04 -2.13
C THR A 562 25.88 12.73 -3.49
N ILE A 563 24.73 13.11 -4.04
CA ILE A 563 24.63 13.84 -5.30
C ILE A 563 25.43 15.14 -5.24
N ASN A 564 25.26 15.95 -4.18
CA ASN A 564 25.96 17.20 -3.98
C ASN A 564 27.49 17.00 -3.93
N THR A 565 27.97 16.01 -3.18
CA THR A 565 29.40 15.65 -3.11
C THR A 565 29.99 15.30 -4.48
N LEU A 566 29.26 14.52 -5.29
CA LEU A 566 29.67 14.14 -6.64
C LEU A 566 29.73 15.33 -7.59
N LYS A 567 28.75 16.23 -7.52
CA LYS A 567 28.73 17.46 -8.33
C LYS A 567 29.84 18.43 -7.93
N GLU A 568 30.10 18.62 -6.64
CA GLU A 568 31.24 19.40 -6.14
C GLU A 568 32.58 18.81 -6.63
N GLY A 569 32.66 17.49 -6.72
CA GLY A 569 33.80 16.77 -7.30
C GLY A 569 33.90 16.91 -8.83
N GLY A 570 32.94 17.55 -9.49
CA GLY A 570 32.91 17.80 -10.93
C GLY A 570 32.47 16.61 -11.78
N LEU A 571 31.86 15.59 -11.19
CA LEU A 571 31.32 14.44 -11.90
C LEU A 571 29.97 14.76 -12.54
N LYS A 572 29.66 14.04 -13.60
CA LYS A 572 28.30 13.99 -14.17
C LYS A 572 27.48 12.97 -13.40
N VAL A 573 26.21 13.31 -13.11
CA VAL A 573 25.31 12.49 -12.30
C VAL A 573 24.09 12.10 -13.11
N VAL A 574 23.82 10.79 -13.14
CA VAL A 574 22.56 10.18 -13.61
C VAL A 574 21.84 9.62 -12.42
N SER A 575 20.71 10.20 -12.03
CA SER A 575 19.90 9.74 -10.92
C SER A 575 18.82 8.77 -11.40
N VAL A 576 18.68 7.64 -10.71
CA VAL A 576 17.61 6.66 -10.87
C VAL A 576 16.84 6.60 -9.58
N PHE A 577 15.55 6.92 -9.63
CA PHE A 577 14.72 7.08 -8.44
C PHE A 577 13.68 5.97 -8.30
N TYR A 578 13.74 5.22 -7.20
CA TYR A 578 12.76 4.22 -6.80
C TYR A 578 11.76 4.85 -5.84
N SER A 579 10.49 4.94 -6.23
CA SER A 579 9.45 5.50 -5.39
C SER A 579 8.09 4.89 -5.67
N GLY A 580 7.28 4.80 -4.62
CA GLY A 580 5.89 4.34 -4.71
C GLY A 580 4.91 5.45 -5.10
N ARG A 581 5.40 6.68 -5.35
CA ARG A 581 4.58 7.88 -5.63
C ARG A 581 5.43 8.99 -6.23
N PRO A 582 4.86 9.99 -6.92
CA PRO A 582 5.56 11.22 -7.23
C PRO A 582 5.90 11.99 -5.94
N LEU A 583 7.16 12.40 -5.80
CA LEU A 583 7.65 13.15 -4.65
C LEU A 583 8.33 14.44 -5.10
N TYR A 584 8.41 15.43 -4.19
CA TYR A 584 9.19 16.64 -4.43
C TYR A 584 10.68 16.30 -4.33
N VAL A 585 11.38 16.44 -5.45
CA VAL A 585 12.83 16.14 -5.61
C VAL A 585 13.51 17.24 -6.46
N ASN A 586 13.14 18.50 -6.26
CA ASN A 586 13.64 19.61 -7.07
C ASN A 586 15.15 19.78 -6.94
N GLU A 587 15.72 19.60 -5.74
CA GLU A 587 17.16 19.75 -5.54
C GLU A 587 17.93 18.62 -6.22
N GLU A 588 17.47 17.39 -6.09
CA GLU A 588 18.04 16.21 -6.76
C GLU A 588 18.00 16.37 -8.28
N ILE A 589 16.89 16.89 -8.83
CA ILE A 589 16.75 17.17 -10.27
C ILE A 589 17.73 18.27 -10.69
N ASN A 590 17.84 19.37 -9.92
CA ASN A 590 18.75 20.47 -10.23
C ASN A 590 20.21 19.98 -10.34
N GLN A 591 20.63 19.10 -9.45
CA GLN A 591 21.98 18.58 -9.36
C GLN A 591 22.27 17.42 -10.33
N SER A 592 21.25 16.81 -10.92
CA SER A 592 21.43 15.68 -11.85
C SER A 592 21.59 16.15 -13.29
N ASP A 593 22.46 15.49 -14.07
CA ASP A 593 22.56 15.69 -15.54
C ASP A 593 21.49 14.87 -16.29
N ALA A 594 21.01 13.75 -15.70
CA ALA A 594 19.79 13.07 -16.12
C ALA A 594 19.05 12.55 -14.89
N PHE A 595 17.71 12.49 -14.99
CA PHE A 595 16.85 11.99 -13.92
C PHE A 595 15.80 11.03 -14.47
N VAL A 596 15.77 9.80 -13.93
CA VAL A 596 14.89 8.71 -14.36
C VAL A 596 13.99 8.30 -13.18
N ALA A 597 12.68 8.43 -13.33
CA ALA A 597 11.72 7.80 -12.43
C ALA A 597 11.58 6.32 -12.84
N ALA A 598 11.95 5.43 -11.94
CA ALA A 598 11.95 3.98 -12.17
C ALA A 598 10.91 3.23 -11.31
N TRP A 599 10.16 3.96 -10.48
CA TRP A 599 9.08 3.45 -9.64
C TRP A 599 9.57 2.35 -8.69
N LEU A 600 8.84 1.24 -8.61
CA LEU A 600 9.21 0.03 -7.88
C LEU A 600 9.34 -1.12 -8.88
N PRO A 601 10.53 -1.35 -9.45
CA PRO A 601 10.69 -2.19 -10.64
C PRO A 601 10.63 -3.71 -10.40
N GLY A 602 10.55 -4.17 -9.16
CA GLY A 602 10.52 -5.61 -8.88
C GLY A 602 11.89 -6.28 -9.01
N THR A 603 11.94 -7.55 -9.45
CA THR A 603 13.17 -8.37 -9.42
C THR A 603 14.08 -8.20 -10.64
N GLU A 604 13.67 -7.46 -11.68
CA GLU A 604 14.33 -7.49 -12.99
C GLU A 604 15.00 -6.15 -13.37
N ALA A 605 15.93 -5.65 -12.53
CA ALA A 605 16.64 -4.39 -12.81
C ALA A 605 17.42 -4.38 -14.13
N GLY A 606 17.68 -5.54 -14.74
CA GLY A 606 18.22 -5.62 -16.10
C GLY A 606 17.37 -4.86 -17.15
N GLY A 607 16.06 -4.69 -16.91
CA GLY A 607 15.21 -3.84 -17.74
C GLY A 607 15.61 -2.37 -17.73
N ILE A 608 16.15 -1.87 -16.62
CA ILE A 608 16.68 -0.51 -16.49
C ILE A 608 17.94 -0.36 -17.36
N THR A 609 18.89 -1.31 -17.27
CA THR A 609 20.13 -1.26 -18.07
C THR A 609 19.85 -1.39 -19.57
N ASP A 610 18.84 -2.17 -19.98
CA ASP A 610 18.45 -2.31 -21.39
C ASP A 610 18.08 -0.95 -22.02
N VAL A 611 17.44 -0.06 -21.24
CA VAL A 611 17.06 1.29 -21.68
C VAL A 611 18.23 2.26 -21.53
N LEU A 612 18.90 2.31 -20.36
CA LEU A 612 20.00 3.25 -20.11
C LEU A 612 21.13 3.14 -21.16
N PHE A 613 21.36 1.95 -21.71
CA PHE A 613 22.36 1.70 -22.77
C PHE A 613 21.78 1.58 -24.16
N ASN A 614 20.53 1.94 -24.38
CA ASN A 614 19.82 1.81 -25.68
C ASN A 614 20.04 0.43 -26.34
N LYS A 615 20.00 -0.63 -25.55
CA LYS A 615 20.29 -1.99 -25.99
C LYS A 615 19.27 -2.44 -27.03
N ASN A 616 19.76 -2.83 -28.22
CA ASN A 616 18.93 -3.18 -29.35
C ASN A 616 17.96 -2.07 -29.80
N GLY A 617 18.30 -0.79 -29.57
CA GLY A 617 17.47 0.36 -29.93
C GLY A 617 16.33 0.65 -28.94
N ARG A 618 16.39 0.11 -27.73
CA ARG A 618 15.41 0.42 -26.68
C ARG A 618 15.52 1.86 -26.22
N ASP A 619 14.39 2.54 -26.21
CA ASP A 619 14.25 3.93 -25.80
C ASP A 619 13.32 4.05 -24.58
N PHE A 620 13.28 5.22 -23.97
CA PHE A 620 12.28 5.55 -22.95
C PHE A 620 10.91 5.71 -23.61
N THR A 621 10.02 4.77 -23.35
CA THR A 621 8.63 4.79 -23.84
C THR A 621 7.64 5.13 -22.74
N GLY A 622 8.02 4.95 -21.48
CA GLY A 622 7.17 5.26 -20.34
C GLY A 622 6.79 6.74 -20.27
N ARG A 623 5.59 7.01 -19.81
CA ARG A 623 5.04 8.35 -19.59
C ARG A 623 4.41 8.42 -18.20
N LEU A 624 4.48 9.59 -17.56
CA LEU A 624 3.89 9.78 -16.25
C LEU A 624 2.39 9.43 -16.26
N SER A 625 2.00 8.45 -15.48
CA SER A 625 0.60 8.12 -15.18
C SER A 625 0.04 8.89 -13.99
N TYR A 626 0.89 9.70 -13.38
CA TYR A 626 0.60 10.65 -12.31
C TYR A 626 1.30 11.98 -12.58
N SER A 627 0.63 13.08 -12.28
CA SER A 627 1.22 14.42 -12.30
C SER A 627 2.34 14.52 -11.27
N TRP A 628 3.45 15.20 -11.58
CA TRP A 628 4.60 15.31 -10.68
C TRP A 628 4.59 16.64 -9.90
N PRO A 629 4.74 16.64 -8.56
CA PRO A 629 4.61 17.84 -7.75
C PRO A 629 5.73 18.85 -8.01
N LYS A 630 5.34 20.15 -8.10
CA LYS A 630 6.25 21.27 -8.20
C LYS A 630 6.62 21.83 -6.84
N LEU A 631 5.71 21.76 -5.90
CA LEU A 631 5.85 22.30 -4.54
C LEU A 631 5.78 21.13 -3.53
N LYS A 632 6.40 21.32 -2.37
CA LYS A 632 6.42 20.33 -1.29
C LYS A 632 5.02 19.92 -0.81
N CYS A 633 4.05 20.82 -0.91
CA CYS A 633 2.67 20.61 -0.45
C CYS A 633 1.65 20.41 -1.57
N SER A 634 2.10 20.18 -2.80
CA SER A 634 1.22 19.84 -3.94
C SER A 634 0.82 18.36 -3.87
N THR A 635 -0.02 18.02 -2.89
CA THR A 635 -0.38 16.63 -2.58
C THR A 635 -1.47 16.06 -3.50
N SER A 636 -2.31 16.94 -4.06
CA SER A 636 -3.48 16.60 -4.86
C SER A 636 -3.53 17.46 -6.12
N ILE A 637 -2.71 17.14 -7.12
CA ILE A 637 -2.57 17.88 -8.38
C ILE A 637 -3.05 17.06 -9.59
N ASN A 638 -4.07 16.29 -9.38
CA ASN A 638 -4.54 15.31 -10.34
C ASN A 638 -5.12 15.96 -11.60
N ARG A 639 -4.94 15.28 -12.72
CA ARG A 639 -5.59 15.59 -13.97
C ARG A 639 -7.12 15.61 -13.80
N HIS A 640 -7.77 16.53 -14.49
CA HIS A 640 -9.23 16.53 -14.59
C HIS A 640 -9.73 15.20 -15.17
N ALA A 641 -10.86 14.71 -14.65
CA ALA A 641 -11.57 13.58 -15.23
C ALA A 641 -12.25 14.00 -16.53
N PRO A 642 -11.72 13.67 -17.70
CA PRO A 642 -12.19 14.24 -19.00
C PRO A 642 -13.56 13.73 -19.42
N ASN A 643 -14.06 12.65 -18.80
CA ASN A 643 -15.40 12.12 -19.01
C ASN A 643 -16.49 12.83 -18.20
N ILE A 644 -16.14 13.75 -17.29
CA ILE A 644 -17.08 14.54 -16.51
C ILE A 644 -17.11 15.95 -17.07
N GLU A 645 -18.26 16.34 -17.68
CA GLU A 645 -18.44 17.69 -18.23
C GLU A 645 -18.36 18.72 -17.10
N ASP A 646 -17.67 19.83 -17.34
CA ASP A 646 -17.49 20.90 -16.35
C ASP A 646 -16.86 20.43 -15.01
N TYR A 647 -16.02 19.37 -15.05
CA TYR A 647 -15.34 18.86 -13.85
C TYR A 647 -14.70 19.99 -13.05
N GLN A 648 -15.03 20.05 -11.79
CA GLN A 648 -14.37 20.91 -10.82
C GLN A 648 -13.62 20.03 -9.82
N THR A 649 -12.32 20.25 -9.66
CA THR A 649 -11.56 19.53 -8.65
C THR A 649 -12.19 19.70 -7.28
N PRO A 650 -12.61 18.63 -6.61
CA PRO A 650 -13.18 18.71 -5.27
C PRO A 650 -12.25 19.42 -4.30
N GLN A 651 -12.80 20.07 -3.26
CA GLN A 651 -11.99 20.77 -2.27
C GLN A 651 -10.98 19.86 -1.59
N THR A 652 -11.31 18.58 -1.43
CA THR A 652 -10.45 17.53 -0.85
C THR A 652 -9.26 17.16 -1.73
N GLU A 653 -9.29 17.53 -3.02
CA GLU A 653 -8.21 17.31 -3.99
C GLU A 653 -7.50 18.62 -4.39
N GLN A 654 -7.81 19.74 -3.76
CA GLN A 654 -7.16 21.01 -4.11
C GLN A 654 -5.82 21.14 -3.41
N ASP A 655 -4.81 21.60 -4.17
CA ASP A 655 -3.49 21.95 -3.65
C ASP A 655 -3.60 23.00 -2.53
N ILE A 656 -2.97 22.72 -1.39
CA ILE A 656 -2.97 23.61 -0.22
C ILE A 656 -2.35 24.98 -0.55
N ALA A 657 -1.31 25.01 -1.40
CA ALA A 657 -0.63 26.22 -1.82
C ALA A 657 -1.45 27.06 -2.83
N GLY A 658 -2.52 26.49 -3.37
CA GLY A 658 -3.34 27.17 -4.39
C GLY A 658 -2.68 27.28 -5.76
N GLU A 659 -1.57 26.61 -6.02
CA GLU A 659 -0.87 26.52 -7.31
C GLU A 659 -1.01 25.08 -7.88
N HIS A 660 -2.00 24.86 -8.73
CA HIS A 660 -2.36 23.54 -9.25
C HIS A 660 -1.56 23.07 -10.47
N GLN A 661 -0.48 23.77 -10.84
CA GLN A 661 0.36 23.35 -11.97
C GLN A 661 1.41 22.35 -11.49
N PRO A 662 1.42 21.10 -12.00
CA PRO A 662 2.49 20.16 -11.73
C PRO A 662 3.83 20.64 -12.32
N LEU A 663 4.95 20.14 -11.77
CA LEU A 663 6.27 20.32 -12.39
C LEU A 663 6.33 19.61 -13.73
N PHE A 664 5.88 18.34 -13.75
CA PHE A 664 5.68 17.59 -14.97
C PHE A 664 4.22 17.12 -15.03
N PRO A 665 3.48 17.44 -16.10
CA PRO A 665 2.09 17.05 -16.24
C PRO A 665 1.96 15.53 -16.50
N TYR A 666 0.78 14.99 -16.25
CA TYR A 666 0.36 13.68 -16.72
C TYR A 666 0.73 13.49 -18.22
N GLY A 667 1.25 12.32 -18.57
CA GLY A 667 1.71 11.99 -19.93
C GLY A 667 3.10 12.52 -20.28
N TYR A 668 3.78 13.24 -19.37
CA TYR A 668 5.15 13.68 -19.59
C TYR A 668 6.15 12.52 -19.56
N GLY A 669 7.16 12.63 -20.40
CA GLY A 669 8.33 11.74 -20.45
C GLY A 669 9.12 12.04 -21.73
N LEU A 670 10.44 12.04 -21.64
CA LEU A 670 11.35 12.27 -22.76
C LEU A 670 11.73 10.93 -23.43
N SER A 671 12.07 11.01 -24.71
CA SER A 671 12.73 9.95 -25.48
C SER A 671 14.13 10.40 -25.89
N TYR A 672 14.97 9.50 -26.37
CA TYR A 672 16.31 9.86 -26.81
C TYR A 672 16.27 10.88 -27.94
N GLY A 673 17.14 11.89 -27.85
CA GLY A 673 17.20 12.98 -28.83
C GLY A 673 16.22 14.13 -28.57
N GLU A 674 15.33 14.00 -27.60
CA GLU A 674 14.51 15.11 -27.12
C GLU A 674 15.24 15.86 -26.00
N ASN A 675 15.26 17.18 -26.08
CA ASN A 675 15.83 18.01 -25.02
C ASN A 675 14.76 18.38 -24.00
N SER A 676 15.12 18.36 -22.72
CA SER A 676 14.26 18.87 -21.65
C SER A 676 13.81 20.33 -21.84
N ALA A 677 14.54 21.10 -22.66
CA ALA A 677 14.18 22.47 -23.02
C ALA A 677 13.12 22.60 -24.14
N GLU A 678 12.86 21.51 -24.90
CA GLU A 678 11.87 21.48 -25.98
C GLU A 678 10.56 20.74 -25.60
N GLY A 679 10.59 19.95 -24.53
CA GLY A 679 9.43 19.22 -24.01
C GLY A 679 8.77 19.96 -22.84
N ALA A 680 7.53 20.18 -22.94
CA ALA A 680 6.44 20.57 -22.03
C ALA A 680 6.72 21.17 -20.62
N SER A 681 7.93 21.24 -20.09
CA SER A 681 8.27 21.99 -18.89
C SER A 681 8.83 23.37 -19.29
N GLU A 682 8.12 24.44 -18.98
CA GLU A 682 8.63 25.81 -19.08
C GLU A 682 9.72 26.09 -18.03
N ALA A 683 9.98 25.13 -17.13
CA ALA A 683 10.91 25.25 -16.02
C ALA A 683 12.36 24.97 -16.47
N ASP A 684 13.31 25.78 -15.99
CA ASP A 684 14.73 25.47 -16.09
C ASP A 684 15.07 24.38 -15.05
N LEU A 685 15.18 23.12 -15.51
CA LEU A 685 15.43 21.95 -14.65
C LEU A 685 16.82 21.96 -13.98
N ASN A 686 17.66 22.97 -14.24
CA ASN A 686 18.93 23.20 -13.53
C ASN A 686 18.83 24.27 -12.44
N ASN A 687 17.69 24.97 -12.37
CA ASN A 687 17.42 26.05 -11.41
C ASN A 687 15.97 26.03 -10.94
N LEU A 688 15.42 24.84 -10.68
CA LEU A 688 14.10 24.74 -10.05
C LEU A 688 14.11 25.47 -8.71
N PRO A 689 13.06 26.22 -8.38
CA PRO A 689 12.99 26.95 -7.13
C PRO A 689 13.07 26.00 -5.95
N LEU A 690 13.99 26.29 -5.04
CA LEU A 690 14.09 25.67 -3.73
C LEU A 690 13.47 26.67 -2.76
N ASP A 691 12.25 26.43 -2.35
CA ASP A 691 11.61 27.34 -1.41
C ASP A 691 11.93 26.91 0.02
N PRO A 692 12.57 27.79 0.82
CA PRO A 692 12.81 27.52 2.24
C PRO A 692 11.52 27.55 3.07
N ARG A 693 10.42 28.05 2.51
CA ARG A 693 9.10 28.04 3.14
C ARG A 693 8.33 26.83 2.61
N ASP A 694 7.65 26.18 3.50
CA ASP A 694 6.75 25.08 3.13
C ASP A 694 5.41 25.69 2.67
N TYR A 695 5.33 26.10 1.41
CA TYR A 695 4.15 26.74 0.81
C TYR A 695 2.85 26.08 1.25
N GLY A 696 2.12 26.73 2.16
CA GLY A 696 0.83 26.25 2.64
C GLY A 696 0.85 24.95 3.43
N CYS A 697 2.02 24.43 3.79
CA CYS A 697 2.13 23.24 4.65
C CYS A 697 1.84 23.53 6.13
N GLY A 698 1.42 24.72 6.46
CA GLY A 698 0.98 25.09 7.81
C GLY A 698 2.09 25.27 8.85
N GLN A 699 3.37 25.25 8.43
CA GLN A 699 4.51 25.29 9.36
C GLN A 699 5.13 26.68 9.52
N ASP A 700 4.63 27.74 8.87
CA ASP A 700 5.26 29.05 8.80
C ASP A 700 4.80 30.09 9.83
N GLU A 701 3.77 29.77 10.62
CA GLU A 701 3.33 30.65 11.72
C GLU A 701 3.60 29.94 13.05
N PRO A 702 4.26 30.60 14.02
CA PRO A 702 4.29 30.06 15.37
C PRO A 702 2.84 29.84 15.80
N SER A 703 2.44 28.61 16.00
CA SER A 703 1.06 28.30 16.32
C SER A 703 0.72 28.83 17.70
N THR A 704 0.07 29.98 17.72
CA THR A 704 -0.58 30.53 18.92
C THR A 704 -1.89 29.81 19.22
N GLY A 705 -2.17 28.75 18.44
CA GLY A 705 -3.40 28.00 18.48
C GLY A 705 -3.51 27.00 19.63
N VAL A 706 -4.68 26.41 19.71
CA VAL A 706 -5.02 25.29 20.58
C VAL A 706 -5.33 24.11 19.67
N ALA A 707 -4.65 22.99 19.85
CA ALA A 707 -4.89 21.79 19.04
C ALA A 707 -6.33 21.28 19.25
N THR A 708 -6.97 20.85 18.16
CA THR A 708 -8.33 20.31 18.15
C THR A 708 -8.36 18.81 17.89
N ASP A 709 -7.33 18.27 17.24
CA ASP A 709 -7.23 16.88 16.81
C ASP A 709 -6.04 16.18 17.47
N PRO A 710 -6.10 14.85 17.67
CA PRO A 710 -4.98 14.09 18.19
C PRO A 710 -3.76 14.12 17.27
N LEU A 711 -2.55 14.19 17.83
CA LEU A 711 -1.29 13.96 17.13
C LEU A 711 -0.88 12.51 17.31
N GLU A 712 -0.89 11.75 16.25
CA GLU A 712 -0.39 10.37 16.27
C GLU A 712 1.14 10.37 16.27
N VAL A 713 1.72 9.65 17.22
CA VAL A 713 3.18 9.44 17.31
C VAL A 713 3.54 8.06 16.78
N PHE A 714 2.77 7.03 17.17
CA PHE A 714 2.91 5.67 16.69
C PHE A 714 1.59 4.90 16.83
N GLY A 715 1.20 4.15 15.79
CA GLY A 715 -0.01 3.34 15.78
C GLY A 715 -0.47 2.95 14.38
N ALA A 716 -1.75 2.64 14.23
CA ALA A 716 -2.36 2.15 12.99
C ALA A 716 -2.29 3.14 11.82
N GLN A 717 -2.13 4.42 12.08
CA GLN A 717 -2.01 5.46 11.05
C GLN A 717 -0.56 5.76 10.63
N GLY A 718 0.37 4.85 10.90
CA GLY A 718 1.79 5.01 10.59
C GLY A 718 2.52 5.97 11.54
N ASN A 719 3.81 6.13 11.35
CA ASN A 719 4.68 6.92 12.26
C ASN A 719 4.63 8.42 11.98
N GLY A 720 4.03 8.85 10.89
CA GLY A 720 3.86 10.26 10.57
C GLY A 720 5.13 11.09 10.70
N GLN A 721 5.08 12.03 11.61
CA GLN A 721 6.17 12.96 11.93
C GLN A 721 7.33 12.33 12.72
N PHE A 722 7.12 11.14 13.33
CA PHE A 722 8.06 10.52 14.23
C PHE A 722 8.53 9.16 13.74
N THR A 723 9.80 8.85 13.98
CA THR A 723 10.41 7.53 13.73
C THR A 723 10.75 6.86 15.05
N GLY A 724 10.36 5.59 15.20
CA GLY A 724 10.78 4.77 16.33
C GLY A 724 12.25 4.37 16.24
N ARG A 725 13.00 4.49 17.33
CA ARG A 725 14.42 4.20 17.40
C ARG A 725 14.79 3.47 18.67
N LEU A 726 15.85 2.67 18.58
CA LEU A 726 16.52 2.04 19.72
C LEU A 726 17.92 2.64 19.87
N ALA A 727 18.37 2.81 21.11
CA ALA A 727 19.78 3.15 21.42
C ALA A 727 20.17 2.58 22.77
N GLY A 728 21.45 2.42 23.03
CA GLY A 728 21.94 1.94 24.32
C GLY A 728 23.48 1.84 24.36
N ASP A 729 23.98 1.36 25.49
CA ASP A 729 25.42 1.19 25.73
C ASP A 729 26.13 0.38 24.64
N THR A 730 25.46 -0.63 24.08
CA THR A 730 26.04 -1.52 23.07
C THR A 730 26.21 -0.86 21.70
N THR A 731 25.39 0.15 21.42
CA THR A 731 25.48 0.95 20.17
C THR A 731 26.31 2.23 20.36
N GLY A 732 26.83 2.48 21.57
CA GLY A 732 27.45 3.76 21.92
C GLY A 732 26.45 4.91 21.83
N TRP A 733 25.18 4.65 22.05
CA TRP A 733 24.03 5.55 21.96
C TRP A 733 23.71 6.02 20.52
N ALA A 734 24.32 5.41 19.49
CA ALA A 734 23.92 5.64 18.13
C ALA A 734 22.50 5.07 17.88
N PRO A 735 21.61 5.82 17.20
CA PRO A 735 20.25 5.39 16.93
C PRO A 735 20.21 4.23 15.92
N VAL A 736 19.33 3.26 16.19
CA VAL A 736 18.94 2.20 15.26
C VAL A 736 17.45 2.36 15.01
N GLU A 737 17.04 2.61 13.77
CA GLU A 737 15.63 2.77 13.43
C GLU A 737 14.88 1.45 13.55
N ILE A 738 13.67 1.50 14.12
CA ILE A 738 12.80 0.32 14.25
C ILE A 738 12.26 -0.01 12.87
N SER A 739 12.48 -1.26 12.44
CA SER A 739 12.00 -1.75 11.17
C SER A 739 10.47 -1.92 11.19
N ASN A 740 9.83 -1.51 10.10
CA ASN A 740 8.41 -1.76 9.90
C ASN A 740 8.23 -3.24 9.49
N GLY A 741 7.56 -4.00 10.34
CA GLY A 741 7.19 -5.37 10.03
C GLY A 741 8.18 -6.45 10.45
N SER A 742 9.34 -6.11 11.04
CA SER A 742 10.35 -7.09 11.46
C SER A 742 10.98 -6.80 12.82
N GLU A 743 11.64 -7.80 13.38
CA GLU A 743 12.43 -7.64 14.61
C GLU A 743 13.54 -6.60 14.42
N THR A 744 13.69 -5.72 15.41
CA THR A 744 14.84 -4.83 15.52
C THR A 744 15.52 -5.05 16.87
N SER A 745 16.83 -5.26 16.88
CA SER A 745 17.59 -5.59 18.09
C SER A 745 18.91 -4.83 18.19
N ILE A 746 19.29 -4.45 19.42
CA ILE A 746 20.58 -3.82 19.79
C ILE A 746 21.28 -4.56 20.95
N ASP A 747 21.18 -5.88 21.04
CA ASP A 747 21.65 -6.78 22.09
C ASP A 747 21.00 -6.60 23.47
N THR A 748 20.67 -5.37 23.87
CA THR A 748 20.07 -5.03 25.18
C THR A 748 18.58 -4.71 25.12
N LEU A 749 18.07 -4.55 23.91
CA LEU A 749 16.67 -4.20 23.66
C LEU A 749 16.23 -4.79 22.32
N ILE A 750 15.15 -5.53 22.36
CA ILE A 750 14.56 -6.19 21.19
C ILE A 750 13.12 -5.67 21.01
N THR A 751 12.75 -5.35 19.79
CA THR A 751 11.37 -5.01 19.43
C THR A 751 10.86 -5.89 18.32
N ASN A 752 9.62 -6.38 18.45
CA ASN A 752 8.92 -7.14 17.43
C ASN A 752 7.58 -6.47 17.14
N PRO A 753 7.21 -6.26 15.88
CA PRO A 753 5.88 -5.78 15.53
C PRO A 753 4.83 -6.84 15.87
N ILE A 754 3.73 -6.40 16.48
CA ILE A 754 2.59 -7.25 16.84
C ILE A 754 1.27 -6.61 16.42
N ASN A 755 0.24 -7.43 16.29
CA ASN A 755 -1.12 -6.97 16.02
C ASN A 755 -1.82 -6.59 17.32
N TYR A 756 -2.44 -5.42 17.35
CA TYR A 756 -3.25 -4.97 18.47
C TYR A 756 -4.70 -4.71 18.01
N GLU A 757 -4.99 -3.61 17.36
CA GLU A 757 -6.29 -3.33 16.72
C GLU A 757 -6.23 -3.60 15.21
N HIS A 758 -5.05 -3.41 14.63
CA HIS A 758 -4.78 -3.65 13.23
C HIS A 758 -3.54 -4.51 13.07
N GLN A 759 -3.19 -4.84 11.84
CA GLN A 759 -1.99 -5.62 11.56
C GLN A 759 -0.73 -4.78 11.85
N GLN A 760 0.16 -5.28 12.73
CA GLN A 760 1.45 -4.69 13.07
C GLN A 760 1.41 -3.21 13.55
N ASP A 761 0.36 -2.85 14.27
CA ASP A 761 0.12 -1.50 14.79
C ASP A 761 0.66 -1.27 16.21
N ALA A 762 1.33 -2.26 16.78
CA ALA A 762 1.96 -2.22 18.09
C ALA A 762 3.32 -2.96 18.09
N LEU A 763 4.09 -2.76 19.13
CA LEU A 763 5.41 -3.38 19.34
C LEU A 763 5.40 -4.22 20.62
N ASN A 764 5.92 -5.44 20.53
CA ASN A 764 6.46 -6.12 21.73
C ASN A 764 7.84 -5.55 21.98
N VAL A 765 8.09 -5.07 23.18
CA VAL A 765 9.34 -4.40 23.63
C VAL A 765 9.94 -5.23 24.75
N ASN A 766 11.18 -5.68 24.57
CA ASN A 766 11.88 -6.52 25.53
C ASN A 766 13.25 -5.93 25.87
N PHE A 767 13.37 -5.30 27.05
CA PHE A 767 14.63 -4.91 27.65
C PHE A 767 15.28 -6.14 28.28
N VAL A 768 16.45 -6.52 27.81
CA VAL A 768 17.15 -7.73 28.27
C VAL A 768 17.72 -7.59 29.69
N GLY A 769 17.92 -6.35 30.19
CA GLY A 769 18.25 -6.06 31.57
C GLY A 769 19.72 -6.19 31.94
N GLU A 770 20.65 -6.22 31.00
CA GLU A 770 22.09 -6.32 31.31
C GLU A 770 22.80 -4.96 31.29
N ARG A 771 22.28 -3.98 30.53
CA ARG A 771 22.85 -2.65 30.32
C ARG A 771 21.75 -1.63 30.01
N ALA A 772 22.08 -0.34 30.15
CA ALA A 772 21.20 0.74 29.83
C ALA A 772 20.84 0.78 28.35
N SER A 773 19.55 0.94 28.11
CA SER A 773 19.00 1.09 26.74
C SER A 773 17.68 1.85 26.76
N GLN A 774 17.26 2.30 25.59
CA GLN A 774 16.04 3.10 25.43
C GLN A 774 15.36 2.81 24.07
N ILE A 775 14.03 2.88 24.10
CA ILE A 775 13.18 2.98 22.91
C ILE A 775 12.60 4.39 22.90
N TYR A 776 12.59 5.05 21.72
CA TYR A 776 12.07 6.40 21.63
C TYR A 776 11.49 6.70 20.25
N PHE A 777 10.58 7.67 20.21
CA PHE A 777 9.92 8.14 18.99
C PHE A 777 10.32 9.61 18.79
N GLN A 778 11.18 9.84 17.82
CA GLN A 778 11.79 11.13 17.52
C GLN A 778 11.36 11.63 16.14
N THR A 779 11.29 12.94 15.96
CA THR A 779 11.02 13.55 14.66
C THR A 779 11.94 12.96 13.56
N ASN A 780 11.41 12.84 12.34
CA ASN A 780 12.13 12.17 11.25
C ASN A 780 13.47 12.79 10.94
N ASP A 781 13.52 14.13 10.94
CA ASP A 781 14.74 14.92 10.71
C ASP A 781 15.55 15.22 11.98
N GLN A 782 15.15 14.67 13.13
CA GLN A 782 15.76 14.87 14.45
C GLN A 782 15.83 16.34 14.90
N LYS A 783 14.97 17.21 14.35
CA LYS A 783 14.85 18.62 14.73
C LYS A 783 13.64 18.86 15.60
N GLY A 784 13.73 19.88 16.43
CA GLY A 784 12.63 20.33 17.27
C GLY A 784 11.48 20.91 16.44
N THR A 785 10.24 20.55 16.81
CA THR A 785 8.99 21.06 16.23
C THR A 785 8.16 21.75 17.31
N ASP A 786 7.39 22.78 16.91
CA ASP A 786 6.51 23.50 17.84
C ASP A 786 5.25 22.69 18.14
N GLN A 787 5.18 22.13 19.36
CA GLN A 787 4.03 21.40 19.88
C GLN A 787 3.29 22.17 21.00
N MET A 788 3.53 23.49 21.10
CA MET A 788 2.79 24.35 22.03
C MET A 788 1.27 24.28 21.88
N PRO A 789 0.69 24.09 20.70
CA PRO A 789 -0.75 23.92 20.55
C PRO A 789 -1.33 22.78 21.38
N TYR A 790 -0.60 21.68 21.50
CA TYR A 790 -1.03 20.53 22.32
C TYR A 790 -0.91 20.82 23.81
N LEU A 791 0.14 21.51 24.22
CA LEU A 791 0.25 21.97 25.63
C LEU A 791 -0.89 22.96 25.96
N ASN A 792 -1.17 23.90 25.06
CA ASN A 792 -2.26 24.88 25.20
C ASN A 792 -3.65 24.22 25.22
N ALA A 793 -3.81 23.10 24.54
CA ALA A 793 -5.02 22.29 24.54
C ALA A 793 -5.22 21.44 25.80
N GLU A 794 -4.36 21.60 26.83
CA GLU A 794 -4.34 20.74 28.01
C GLU A 794 -4.31 19.24 27.65
N SER A 795 -3.55 18.89 26.60
CA SER A 795 -3.50 17.52 26.06
C SER A 795 -2.84 16.54 27.03
N THR A 796 -3.15 15.26 26.83
CA THR A 796 -2.43 14.14 27.46
C THR A 796 -1.59 13.41 26.42
N LEU A 797 -0.39 12.95 26.83
CA LEU A 797 0.26 11.81 26.17
C LEU A 797 -0.53 10.57 26.53
N GLN A 798 -1.03 9.88 25.53
CA GLN A 798 -1.71 8.60 25.70
C GLN A 798 -0.93 7.50 24.98
N PHE A 799 -0.83 6.34 25.61
CA PHE A 799 -0.31 5.14 24.97
C PHE A 799 -0.96 3.90 25.59
N ASP A 800 -1.16 2.88 24.77
CA ASP A 800 -1.67 1.60 25.24
C ASP A 800 -0.50 0.68 25.57
N ILE A 801 -0.56 0.05 26.73
CA ILE A 801 0.48 -0.85 27.22
C ILE A 801 -0.13 -2.13 27.80
N ASP A 802 0.54 -3.26 27.57
CA ASP A 802 0.21 -4.57 28.13
C ASP A 802 1.49 -5.20 28.71
N MET A 803 1.60 -5.19 30.04
CA MET A 803 2.78 -5.70 30.73
C MET A 803 2.85 -7.23 30.70
N LYS A 804 3.97 -7.77 30.22
CA LYS A 804 4.26 -9.21 30.20
C LYS A 804 5.08 -9.66 31.40
N THR A 805 5.86 -8.75 31.98
CA THR A 805 6.63 -8.96 33.21
C THR A 805 6.27 -7.87 34.24
N GLN A 806 6.62 -8.12 35.48
CA GLN A 806 6.43 -7.11 36.56
C GLN A 806 7.20 -5.83 36.25
N ALA A 807 6.55 -4.69 36.47
CA ALA A 807 7.22 -3.39 36.36
C ALA A 807 8.42 -3.31 37.34
N PRO A 808 9.53 -2.67 36.96
CA PRO A 808 10.66 -2.42 37.86
C PRO A 808 10.28 -1.40 38.92
N GLU A 809 11.17 -1.17 39.89
CA GLU A 809 10.96 -0.11 40.91
C GLU A 809 10.93 1.29 40.29
N GLU A 810 11.60 1.49 39.16
CA GLU A 810 11.68 2.75 38.40
C GLU A 810 11.68 2.44 36.90
N LEU A 811 10.81 3.11 36.12
CA LEU A 811 10.83 3.14 34.66
C LEU A 811 10.62 4.58 34.19
N LYS A 812 11.63 5.15 33.58
CA LYS A 812 11.64 6.55 33.17
C LYS A 812 10.96 6.73 31.82
N LEU A 813 10.02 7.65 31.77
CA LEU A 813 9.39 8.16 30.55
C LEU A 813 9.80 9.63 30.37
N ALA A 814 10.43 9.94 29.25
CA ALA A 814 10.90 11.28 28.93
C ALA A 814 10.35 11.79 27.59
N MET A 815 10.34 13.11 27.46
CA MET A 815 10.23 13.85 26.19
C MET A 815 11.46 14.75 26.04
N HIS A 816 11.96 14.93 24.81
CA HIS A 816 13.10 15.78 24.56
C HIS A 816 12.77 16.99 23.69
N CYS A 817 13.54 18.07 23.93
CA CYS A 817 13.54 19.32 23.16
C CYS A 817 14.96 19.66 22.67
N GLY A 818 15.70 18.62 22.21
CA GLY A 818 17.10 18.68 21.84
C GLY A 818 18.00 18.44 23.08
N TRP A 819 18.56 17.21 23.17
CA TRP A 819 19.42 16.85 24.33
C TRP A 819 20.45 17.95 24.65
N PRO A 820 20.60 18.40 25.90
CA PRO A 820 20.04 17.83 27.15
C PRO A 820 18.71 18.45 27.63
N CYS A 821 17.96 19.16 26.80
CA CYS A 821 16.62 19.65 27.15
C CYS A 821 15.65 18.49 27.18
N LEU A 822 15.02 18.23 28.34
CA LEU A 822 14.05 17.15 28.51
C LEU A 822 13.11 17.42 29.69
N GLY A 823 11.95 16.75 29.69
CA GLY A 823 11.11 16.54 30.86
C GLY A 823 10.96 15.03 31.10
N GLU A 824 11.22 14.57 32.31
CA GLU A 824 11.25 13.16 32.66
C GLU A 824 10.35 12.87 33.87
N VAL A 825 9.62 11.75 33.84
CA VAL A 825 8.73 11.27 34.91
C VAL A 825 8.94 9.77 35.15
N ASP A 826 8.66 9.28 36.36
CA ASP A 826 8.66 7.86 36.65
C ASP A 826 7.23 7.29 36.51
N ILE A 827 7.05 6.28 35.66
CA ILE A 827 5.75 5.65 35.38
C ILE A 827 5.58 4.28 36.01
N ALA A 828 6.58 3.76 36.73
CA ALA A 828 6.54 2.39 37.28
C ALA A 828 5.29 2.13 38.12
N ASN A 829 4.87 3.11 38.92
CA ASN A 829 3.72 2.99 39.82
C ASN A 829 2.35 3.05 39.16
N VAL A 830 2.28 3.47 37.91
CA VAL A 830 1.01 3.64 37.16
C VAL A 830 0.81 2.56 36.11
N LEU A 831 1.81 1.68 35.90
CA LEU A 831 1.73 0.57 34.98
C LEU A 831 0.79 -0.54 35.52
N PRO A 832 0.08 -1.24 34.61
CA PRO A 832 -0.77 -2.37 34.99
C PRO A 832 0.06 -3.56 35.49
N GLU A 833 -0.50 -4.35 36.38
CA GLU A 833 0.09 -5.63 36.77
C GLU A 833 -0.02 -6.64 35.61
N PRO A 834 1.03 -7.44 35.33
CA PRO A 834 0.96 -8.48 34.34
C PRO A 834 -0.05 -9.57 34.72
N LEU A 835 -0.64 -10.24 33.76
CA LEU A 835 -1.51 -11.39 33.99
C LEU A 835 -0.68 -12.63 34.38
N GLU A 836 -1.28 -13.57 35.16
CA GLU A 836 -0.65 -14.86 35.45
C GLU A 836 -0.36 -15.69 34.18
N ASP A 837 -1.19 -15.51 33.15
CA ASP A 837 -0.97 -16.09 31.82
C ASP A 837 -0.38 -15.01 30.91
N PRO A 838 0.91 -15.05 30.57
CA PRO A 838 1.53 -14.03 29.73
C PRO A 838 1.05 -14.06 28.25
N SER A 839 0.41 -15.13 27.82
CA SER A 839 -0.19 -15.21 26.47
C SER A 839 -1.52 -14.45 26.37
N ALA A 840 -2.16 -14.14 27.51
CA ALA A 840 -3.36 -13.32 27.55
C ALA A 840 -3.00 -11.83 27.48
N ALA A 841 -3.83 -11.05 26.77
CA ALA A 841 -3.65 -9.60 26.66
C ALA A 841 -4.40 -8.87 27.79
N ASN A 842 -3.75 -7.82 28.34
CA ASN A 842 -4.33 -6.92 29.36
C ASN A 842 -3.98 -5.47 29.04
N TRP A 843 -4.35 -5.05 27.86
CA TRP A 843 -4.10 -3.69 27.42
C TRP A 843 -4.75 -2.65 28.33
N ARG A 844 -3.99 -1.59 28.64
CA ARG A 844 -4.44 -0.43 29.42
C ARG A 844 -3.93 0.85 28.78
N THR A 845 -4.79 1.83 28.60
CA THR A 845 -4.40 3.17 28.19
C THR A 845 -3.86 3.95 29.37
N ILE A 846 -2.61 4.39 29.27
CA ILE A 846 -2.00 5.32 30.21
C ILE A 846 -2.17 6.74 29.67
N LYS A 847 -2.66 7.67 30.49
CA LYS A 847 -2.95 9.06 30.10
C LYS A 847 -2.18 10.00 31.03
N ILE A 848 -1.14 10.66 30.52
CA ILE A 848 -0.28 11.57 31.26
C ILE A 848 -0.43 13.00 30.73
N PRO A 849 -0.85 13.99 31.56
CA PRO A 849 -0.92 15.36 31.09
C PRO A 849 0.43 15.86 30.59
N LEU A 850 0.48 16.52 29.42
CA LEU A 850 1.71 17.12 28.89
C LEU A 850 2.29 18.16 29.85
N ALA A 851 1.43 18.79 30.66
CA ALA A 851 1.84 19.72 31.72
C ALA A 851 2.79 19.08 32.75
N CYS A 852 2.76 17.75 32.95
CA CYS A 852 3.68 17.06 33.88
C CYS A 852 5.13 17.16 33.35
N PHE A 853 5.34 16.93 32.06
CA PHE A 853 6.66 17.06 31.44
C PHE A 853 7.12 18.52 31.36
N ALA A 854 6.20 19.48 31.13
CA ALA A 854 6.52 20.90 31.14
C ALA A 854 6.99 21.36 32.54
N GLN A 855 6.43 20.84 33.63
CA GLN A 855 6.87 21.11 35.02
C GLN A 855 8.28 20.60 35.27
N GLU A 856 8.70 19.51 34.63
CA GLU A 856 10.03 18.92 34.74
C GLU A 856 11.03 19.47 33.70
N GLY A 857 10.68 20.55 33.00
CA GLY A 857 11.61 21.30 32.14
C GLY A 857 11.49 21.09 30.64
N MET A 858 10.49 20.34 30.20
CA MET A 858 10.23 20.17 28.76
C MET A 858 9.77 21.45 28.08
N GLU A 859 10.42 21.83 26.99
CA GLU A 859 10.06 22.99 26.15
C GLU A 859 9.33 22.53 24.89
N PHE A 860 7.99 22.61 24.91
CA PHE A 860 7.15 22.12 23.81
C PHE A 860 7.24 22.91 22.51
N SER A 861 7.85 24.09 22.50
CA SER A 861 8.13 24.85 21.26
C SER A 861 9.23 24.21 20.42
N MET A 862 9.98 23.24 20.97
CA MET A 862 11.13 22.60 20.32
C MET A 862 11.15 21.08 20.54
N LEU A 863 9.98 20.42 20.62
CA LEU A 863 9.91 18.98 20.85
C LEU A 863 10.52 18.21 19.66
N ASP A 864 11.54 17.42 19.91
CA ASP A 864 12.13 16.50 18.94
C ASP A 864 11.82 15.03 19.25
N THR A 865 11.58 14.67 20.52
CA THR A 865 11.26 13.31 20.94
C THR A 865 9.96 13.29 21.75
N ALA A 866 8.93 12.65 21.17
CA ALA A 866 7.58 12.68 21.73
C ALA A 866 7.35 11.64 22.85
N LEU A 867 8.11 10.56 22.85
CA LEU A 867 8.12 9.53 23.88
C LEU A 867 9.48 8.84 23.88
N LEU A 868 10.05 8.68 25.07
CA LEU A 868 11.26 7.90 25.30
C LEU A 868 11.08 7.08 26.57
N LEU A 869 11.21 5.76 26.47
CA LEU A 869 11.28 4.85 27.61
C LEU A 869 12.73 4.40 27.79
N HIS A 870 13.28 4.71 28.95
CA HIS A 870 14.66 4.39 29.32
C HIS A 870 14.67 3.41 30.47
N SER A 871 15.51 2.37 30.35
CA SER A 871 15.82 1.47 31.46
C SER A 871 17.33 1.33 31.61
N ASP A 872 17.80 1.61 32.81
CA ASP A 872 19.16 1.31 33.27
C ASP A 872 19.18 0.11 34.24
N SER A 873 18.00 -0.52 34.40
CA SER A 873 17.81 -1.67 35.29
C SER A 873 18.61 -2.89 34.85
N THR A 874 19.07 -3.66 35.81
CA THR A 874 19.64 -4.98 35.60
C THR A 874 18.58 -6.08 35.44
N SER A 875 17.30 -5.73 35.53
CA SER A 875 16.17 -6.64 35.42
C SER A 875 15.55 -6.55 34.02
N ALA A 876 15.24 -7.70 33.44
CA ALA A 876 14.52 -7.77 32.18
C ALA A 876 13.08 -7.24 32.33
N ILE A 877 12.62 -6.48 31.34
CA ILE A 877 11.26 -5.94 31.30
C ILE A 877 10.70 -6.24 29.92
N GLU A 878 9.53 -6.84 29.89
CA GLU A 878 8.80 -7.11 28.63
C GLU A 878 7.38 -6.57 28.69
N PHE A 879 6.96 -5.86 27.65
CA PHE A 879 5.62 -5.32 27.50
C PHE A 879 5.27 -5.11 26.04
N ASN A 880 3.99 -5.02 25.73
CA ASN A 880 3.50 -4.56 24.43
C ASN A 880 3.16 -3.07 24.51
N LEU A 881 3.44 -2.32 23.45
CA LEU A 881 3.27 -0.86 23.37
C LEU A 881 2.59 -0.50 22.05
N GLY A 882 1.53 0.31 22.10
CA GLY A 882 0.81 0.77 20.91
C GLY A 882 0.10 2.11 21.12
N LYS A 883 -0.51 2.65 20.09
CA LYS A 883 -1.35 3.87 20.09
C LYS A 883 -0.74 5.05 20.84
N ILE A 884 0.51 5.41 20.54
CA ILE A 884 1.16 6.56 21.15
C ILE A 884 0.66 7.83 20.48
N ARG A 885 0.07 8.76 21.24
CA ARG A 885 -0.51 10.00 20.69
C ARG A 885 -0.63 11.13 21.72
N PHE A 886 -0.66 12.37 21.24
CA PHE A 886 -1.10 13.51 22.05
C PHE A 886 -2.59 13.75 21.80
N VAL A 887 -3.40 13.75 22.84
CA VAL A 887 -4.86 13.88 22.72
C VAL A 887 -5.31 15.16 23.41
N PRO A 888 -5.88 16.15 22.64
CA PRO A 888 -6.43 17.36 23.21
C PRO A 888 -7.58 17.07 24.19
N LYS A 889 -7.69 17.88 25.24
CA LYS A 889 -8.79 17.79 26.20
C LYS A 889 -10.17 17.94 25.58
N SER A 890 -10.28 18.67 24.47
CA SER A 890 -11.55 18.81 23.72
C SER A 890 -12.01 17.50 23.07
N VAL A 891 -11.10 16.56 22.81
CA VAL A 891 -11.38 15.24 22.23
C VAL A 891 -11.60 14.20 23.32
N ASP A 892 -10.79 14.25 24.37
CA ASP A 892 -10.90 13.37 25.55
C ASP A 892 -10.69 14.21 26.81
N GLU A 893 -11.71 14.38 27.62
CA GLU A 893 -11.62 15.16 28.88
C GLU A 893 -10.60 14.55 29.88
N ALA A 894 -10.09 13.35 29.60
CA ALA A 894 -9.06 12.66 30.36
C ALA A 894 -9.33 12.67 31.87
N LEU A 895 -10.58 12.44 32.28
CA LEU A 895 -11.00 12.42 33.70
C LEU A 895 -10.26 11.37 34.53
N ASP A 896 -9.66 10.39 33.87
CA ASP A 896 -8.86 9.30 34.44
C ASP A 896 -7.34 9.50 34.19
N ALA A 897 -6.90 10.70 33.83
CA ALA A 897 -5.49 11.00 33.67
C ALA A 897 -4.73 10.91 34.99
N VAL A 898 -3.49 10.43 34.92
CA VAL A 898 -2.59 10.28 36.07
C VAL A 898 -2.25 11.67 36.63
N SER A 899 -2.18 11.79 37.96
CA SER A 899 -1.71 13.04 38.59
C SER A 899 -0.21 13.17 38.46
N CYS A 900 0.30 14.40 38.16
CA CYS A 900 1.73 14.64 38.15
C CYS A 900 2.42 14.31 39.48
N ASP A 901 1.68 14.39 40.57
CA ASP A 901 2.24 14.05 41.93
C ASP A 901 2.49 12.53 42.07
N ASP A 902 1.82 11.68 41.30
CA ASP A 902 2.02 10.22 41.33
C ASP A 902 3.19 9.78 40.44
N LEU A 903 3.74 10.71 39.62
CA LEU A 903 4.81 10.49 38.63
C LEU A 903 6.17 11.11 39.03
N LYS A 904 6.30 11.58 40.30
CA LYS A 904 7.55 12.21 40.76
C LYS A 904 8.66 11.19 40.96
N LEU A 905 9.86 11.53 40.45
CA LEU A 905 11.12 10.81 40.64
C LEU A 905 11.59 10.88 42.07
#